data_180c04b3c152e6bedad9dc6dfdcc2219
#
_entry.id   180c04b3c152e6bedad9dc6dfdcc2219
#
_cell.length_a   1.000
_cell.length_b   1.000
_cell.length_c   1.000
_cell.angle_alpha   90.00
_cell.angle_beta   90.00
_cell.angle_gamma   90.00
#
_symmetry.space_group_name_H-M   'P 1'
#
loop_
_entity.id
_entity.type
_entity.pdbx_description
1 polymer ?
#
loop_
_entity_poly.entity_id
_entity_poly.type
_entity_poly.pdbx_seq_one_letter_code
_entity_poly.pdbx_strand_id
1 'polypeptide(L)'
;MPAFHRDCLPRFALLVLLTLAALHCTPLWGWSQGSPPLTRFEPNLDIHTQNFAISEDSLGVVYVGNSDGVLEFDGSQWQLHPLPNGELVRSLEIDAEDRVFIGGYNQFGWMQRDANGQLQFHDLTARFAEVLKGREFADIWDIRLAPEGVYFRALRDVFLWNPRDDQVLHWFHPGRFGDLRHHAGRSVLQFRGEGLRRYVDGEWEIMPGTAALDLLVHHWVPFPDGRLLGLSAQGDWWWLSADGQATPAKMPAALPASHQFSTGLILSDGSLALAGNMGHVWIVDAQLENAQAVRVDEGYLSALASSRFGGVLVSANRAIYRLGWPSTWSMLGIEHGAEGTFSALLPDAQGLLLASSAGVVRFMDDPVNGQRAVQTDWLHDDALALLRLEAERYLLATSRQILAVENGTSRVAVEADVYPRLFARSQLVADRILVATEHGLRVLDTSHLPWRVNAGDAATDGHRVNSLVELDAQRVLVGMDRHGVAVVALTPEGEPARMTPVVLDSDSEHGPRDEAFVTRLSKGDILISRRSGLYRFDPDSGTATPDGLHGLDRRRRPDELLRIVESTGGTLYAFSRSRVLRYDNDHDWQEEPVAHLRRGAIESAVALPDDGVALLSTNSVLLRRPDAAAVSPPEAPRVLLRQVRRSLDADRFLPLSLRDAQVHEFAQGNFALNFQIALPDLSSVSAPSYRVRLLGHDDEFMPASPARSYTYTRLAAGDYQFEVEATDSQGRASVLTPWRFTITPPWYARPWAIVLESLAALVGLGLLIRWLVRRRTRRLSRERQRLQDEVALRTQELAEANRRLEMIANADGLTGIPNRRRLDDYLAAVWQQGMERGRALSVLIIDVDHFKHYNDSKGHPAGDALLQALARLLTSGLRRSEDLLARYGGEEFLVVMPGAEREVATQTAEQLRALVAESNLGVTVSIGVARCTPQPDCSLADLIQAADVALYAAKRGGRNRVETSTGHDGQ
;
A
#
# COMPACT_ATOMS: atom_id res chain seq x y z
N MET A 1 49.49 3.67 -66.22
CA MET A 1 48.90 2.45 -65.71
C MET A 1 50.01 1.70 -64.99
N PRO A 2 49.87 1.17 -63.79
CA PRO A 2 48.77 1.05 -62.87
C PRO A 2 49.11 1.44 -61.37
N ALA A 3 48.17 1.82 -60.61
CA ALA A 3 48.21 1.67 -59.14
C ALA A 3 46.93 2.36 -58.51
N PHE A 4 45.79 1.68 -58.65
CA PHE A 4 44.59 2.02 -57.93
C PHE A 4 43.82 0.72 -57.72
N HIS A 5 44.06 -0.02 -56.63
CA HIS A 5 43.18 -1.05 -56.14
C HIS A 5 43.77 -1.86 -54.94
N ARG A 6 44.17 -1.17 -53.86
CA ARG A 6 44.49 -1.98 -52.65
C ARG A 6 44.02 -1.33 -51.31
N ASP A 7 43.59 -0.05 -51.33
CA ASP A 7 43.27 0.65 -50.08
C ASP A 7 41.75 0.82 -49.79
N CYS A 8 40.86 0.39 -50.69
CA CYS A 8 39.40 0.56 -50.51
C CYS A 8 38.71 -0.65 -49.83
N LEU A 9 39.27 -1.83 -49.90
CA LEU A 9 38.66 -3.04 -49.31
C LEU A 9 38.60 -3.03 -47.77
N PRO A 10 39.61 -2.61 -46.98
CA PRO A 10 39.53 -2.61 -45.54
C PRO A 10 38.59 -1.51 -45.00
N ARG A 11 38.46 -0.38 -45.70
CA ARG A 11 37.53 0.68 -45.28
C ARG A 11 36.06 0.32 -45.58
N PHE A 12 35.78 -0.38 -46.64
CA PHE A 12 34.44 -0.88 -46.96
C PHE A 12 34.02 -2.01 -46.02
N ALA A 13 34.93 -2.92 -45.68
CA ALA A 13 34.68 -3.97 -44.67
C ALA A 13 34.52 -3.41 -43.28
N LEU A 14 35.27 -2.35 -42.91
CA LEU A 14 35.10 -1.65 -41.64
C LEU A 14 33.79 -0.86 -41.60
N LEU A 15 33.36 -0.23 -42.71
CA LEU A 15 32.08 0.46 -42.81
C LEU A 15 30.91 -0.49 -42.79
N VAL A 16 31.02 -1.64 -43.43
CA VAL A 16 30.00 -2.73 -43.37
C VAL A 16 29.96 -3.39 -41.99
N LEU A 17 31.11 -3.57 -41.32
CA LEU A 17 31.16 -4.04 -39.93
C LEU A 17 30.62 -3.00 -38.94
N LEU A 18 30.87 -1.70 -39.16
CA LEU A 18 30.30 -0.62 -38.35
C LEU A 18 28.80 -0.42 -38.61
N THR A 19 28.34 -0.59 -39.87
CA THR A 19 26.89 -0.59 -40.15
C THR A 19 26.20 -1.86 -39.68
N LEU A 20 26.86 -3.05 -39.74
CA LEU A 20 26.35 -4.27 -39.11
C LEU A 20 26.38 -4.19 -37.56
N ALA A 21 27.39 -3.58 -36.96
CA ALA A 21 27.44 -3.29 -35.52
C ALA A 21 26.40 -2.22 -35.12
N ALA A 22 26.17 -1.21 -35.95
CA ALA A 22 25.12 -0.23 -35.74
C ALA A 22 23.70 -0.81 -35.96
N LEU A 23 23.55 -1.81 -36.82
CA LEU A 23 22.32 -2.59 -37.01
C LEU A 23 22.09 -3.63 -35.87
N HIS A 24 23.13 -3.95 -35.09
CA HIS A 24 23.00 -4.81 -33.89
C HIS A 24 22.98 -4.03 -32.59
N CYS A 25 23.11 -2.71 -32.63
CA CYS A 25 22.88 -1.79 -31.51
C CYS A 25 21.56 -1.02 -31.67
N THR A 26 20.52 -1.62 -32.22
CA THR A 26 19.18 -1.23 -31.84
C THR A 26 19.04 -1.69 -30.40
N PRO A 27 18.80 -0.81 -29.43
CA PRO A 27 18.45 -1.27 -28.10
C PRO A 27 17.24 -2.18 -28.31
N LEU A 28 17.31 -3.41 -27.76
CA LEU A 28 16.22 -4.34 -27.67
C LEU A 28 15.16 -3.76 -26.71
N TRP A 29 14.51 -2.67 -27.10
CA TRP A 29 13.42 -2.01 -26.42
C TRP A 29 12.08 -2.74 -26.66
N GLY A 30 12.14 -4.00 -27.02
CA GLY A 30 10.99 -4.78 -27.44
C GLY A 30 10.40 -5.75 -26.41
N TRP A 31 10.88 -5.76 -25.17
CA TRP A 31 10.28 -6.58 -24.13
C TRP A 31 9.38 -5.75 -23.25
N SER A 32 8.22 -6.28 -22.97
CA SER A 32 7.19 -5.64 -22.18
C SER A 32 7.75 -5.02 -20.90
N GLN A 33 7.75 -3.70 -20.85
CA GLN A 33 8.40 -2.99 -19.75
C GLN A 33 7.56 -2.92 -18.47
N GLY A 34 6.28 -3.31 -18.53
CA GLY A 34 5.34 -3.16 -17.43
C GLY A 34 5.15 -1.71 -16.97
N SER A 35 4.16 -1.47 -16.15
CA SER A 35 3.97 -0.17 -15.50
C SER A 35 4.82 -0.07 -14.25
N PRO A 36 5.43 1.07 -13.97
CA PRO A 36 6.06 1.32 -12.68
C PRO A 36 5.03 1.20 -11.55
N PRO A 37 5.49 0.96 -10.30
CA PRO A 37 4.58 0.85 -9.16
C PRO A 37 3.70 2.09 -9.01
N LEU A 38 2.40 1.88 -8.90
CA LEU A 38 1.43 2.94 -8.72
C LEU A 38 0.60 2.67 -7.47
N THR A 39 0.63 3.60 -6.52
CA THR A 39 -0.16 3.54 -5.28
C THR A 39 -1.19 4.65 -5.29
N ARG A 40 -2.45 4.32 -5.05
CA ARG A 40 -3.57 5.26 -5.01
C ARG A 40 -3.96 5.55 -3.56
N PHE A 41 -4.15 6.82 -3.23
CA PHE A 41 -4.66 7.29 -1.94
C PHE A 41 -5.88 8.17 -2.17
N GLU A 42 -7.01 7.73 -1.66
CA GLU A 42 -8.29 8.41 -1.79
C GLU A 42 -8.71 8.98 -0.44
N PRO A 43 -9.05 10.28 -0.35
CA PRO A 43 -9.58 10.86 0.87
C PRO A 43 -10.88 10.18 1.29
N ASN A 44 -10.94 9.78 2.56
CA ASN A 44 -12.16 9.24 3.18
C ASN A 44 -13.01 10.32 3.85
N LEU A 45 -12.92 11.54 3.35
CA LEU A 45 -13.61 12.73 3.80
C LEU A 45 -14.78 13.08 2.85
N ASP A 46 -15.81 13.71 3.38
CA ASP A 46 -16.92 14.28 2.57
C ASP A 46 -16.50 15.65 2.05
N ILE A 47 -15.81 15.66 0.91
CA ILE A 47 -15.19 16.83 0.31
C ILE A 47 -15.44 16.85 -1.20
N HIS A 48 -15.27 18.01 -1.81
CA HIS A 48 -15.23 18.13 -3.25
C HIS A 48 -14.07 17.32 -3.84
N THR A 49 -14.31 16.70 -4.98
CA THR A 49 -13.34 15.78 -5.60
C THR A 49 -12.21 16.47 -6.34
N GLN A 50 -12.28 17.78 -6.55
CA GLN A 50 -11.35 18.50 -7.43
C GLN A 50 -10.09 18.95 -6.67
N ASN A 51 -8.96 18.37 -7.04
CA ASN A 51 -7.63 18.74 -6.57
C ASN A 51 -6.91 19.58 -7.65
N PHE A 52 -6.08 20.53 -7.23
CA PHE A 52 -5.40 21.50 -8.12
C PHE A 52 -3.89 21.49 -8.01
N ALA A 53 -3.36 21.25 -6.83
CA ALA A 53 -1.94 21.29 -6.53
C ALA A 53 -1.57 20.18 -5.55
N ILE A 54 -0.30 19.80 -5.53
CA ILE A 54 0.27 18.82 -4.61
C ILE A 54 1.70 19.20 -4.26
N SER A 55 2.08 19.06 -3.00
CA SER A 55 3.44 19.25 -2.53
C SER A 55 3.70 18.39 -1.28
N GLU A 56 4.96 18.13 -0.94
CA GLU A 56 5.38 17.30 0.19
C GLU A 56 6.36 18.09 1.06
N ASP A 57 6.18 18.06 2.39
CA ASP A 57 7.08 18.74 3.33
C ASP A 57 8.35 17.93 3.63
N SER A 58 9.23 18.48 4.47
CA SER A 58 10.50 17.83 4.84
C SER A 58 10.33 16.53 5.61
N LEU A 59 9.15 16.29 6.17
CA LEU A 59 8.80 15.11 6.96
C LEU A 59 8.06 14.05 6.13
N GLY A 60 7.69 14.36 4.88
CA GLY A 60 6.97 13.46 3.98
C GLY A 60 5.45 13.56 4.11
N VAL A 61 4.94 14.57 4.78
CA VAL A 61 3.50 14.86 4.80
C VAL A 61 3.11 15.54 3.51
N VAL A 62 2.08 15.03 2.86
CA VAL A 62 1.58 15.54 1.58
C VAL A 62 0.47 16.56 1.80
N TYR A 63 0.56 17.68 1.11
CA TYR A 63 -0.45 18.72 1.09
C TYR A 63 -1.04 18.84 -0.31
N VAL A 64 -2.36 18.91 -0.39
CA VAL A 64 -3.10 19.01 -1.65
C VAL A 64 -4.02 20.21 -1.62
N GLY A 65 -3.92 21.05 -2.63
CA GLY A 65 -4.88 22.13 -2.84
C GLY A 65 -6.17 21.58 -3.43
N ASN A 66 -7.27 21.78 -2.73
CA ASN A 66 -8.59 21.26 -3.06
C ASN A 66 -9.65 22.36 -3.11
N SER A 67 -10.81 22.07 -3.66
CA SER A 67 -11.95 23.01 -3.70
C SER A 67 -12.44 23.44 -2.31
N ASP A 68 -12.21 22.65 -1.27
CA ASP A 68 -12.66 22.93 0.10
C ASP A 68 -11.54 23.46 1.02
N GLY A 69 -10.30 23.61 0.49
CA GLY A 69 -9.17 24.07 1.27
C GLY A 69 -7.90 23.26 1.04
N VAL A 70 -7.07 23.10 2.06
CA VAL A 70 -5.88 22.28 2.03
C VAL A 70 -6.17 20.91 2.62
N LEU A 71 -5.95 19.86 1.87
CA LEU A 71 -5.93 18.50 2.37
C LEU A 71 -4.51 18.15 2.82
N GLU A 72 -4.39 17.64 4.00
CA GLU A 72 -3.16 17.11 4.56
C GLU A 72 -3.24 15.58 4.63
N PHE A 73 -2.20 14.88 4.18
CA PHE A 73 -2.09 13.43 4.24
C PHE A 73 -0.77 13.00 4.87
N ASP A 74 -0.82 12.30 5.98
CA ASP A 74 0.36 11.82 6.74
C ASP A 74 0.78 10.38 6.41
N GLY A 75 0.39 9.90 5.23
CA GLY A 75 0.60 8.51 4.80
C GLY A 75 -0.53 7.56 5.22
N SER A 76 -1.47 8.02 6.05
CA SER A 76 -2.54 7.16 6.56
C SER A 76 -3.83 7.88 6.96
N GLN A 77 -3.76 9.15 7.31
CA GLN A 77 -4.95 9.96 7.62
C GLN A 77 -5.00 11.22 6.77
N TRP A 78 -6.21 11.52 6.34
CA TRP A 78 -6.53 12.78 5.69
C TRP A 78 -7.11 13.77 6.70
N GLN A 79 -6.68 15.03 6.61
CA GLN A 79 -7.26 16.14 7.34
C GLN A 79 -7.54 17.28 6.37
N LEU A 80 -8.70 17.91 6.50
CA LEU A 80 -9.06 19.11 5.76
C LEU A 80 -8.79 20.35 6.61
N HIS A 81 -8.09 21.31 6.04
CA HIS A 81 -7.85 22.64 6.60
C HIS A 81 -8.49 23.68 5.68
N PRO A 82 -9.72 24.11 5.95
CA PRO A 82 -10.38 25.13 5.14
C PRO A 82 -9.71 26.50 5.32
N LEU A 83 -9.72 27.30 4.27
CA LEU A 83 -9.33 28.70 4.38
C LEU A 83 -10.39 29.49 5.14
N PRO A 84 -10.02 30.64 5.78
CA PRO A 84 -10.97 31.47 6.52
C PRO A 84 -12.15 31.99 5.69
N ASN A 85 -11.95 32.18 4.38
CA ASN A 85 -13.01 32.61 3.45
C ASN A 85 -13.84 31.43 2.91
N GLY A 86 -13.48 30.19 3.24
CA GLY A 86 -14.15 28.98 2.74
C GLY A 86 -13.96 28.68 1.26
N GLU A 87 -13.00 29.34 0.61
CA GLU A 87 -12.74 29.21 -0.82
C GLU A 87 -11.68 28.14 -1.14
N LEU A 88 -11.59 27.81 -2.41
CA LEU A 88 -10.66 26.81 -2.93
C LEU A 88 -9.18 27.18 -2.76
N VAL A 89 -8.33 26.18 -2.77
CA VAL A 89 -6.86 26.30 -2.87
C VAL A 89 -6.38 25.83 -4.22
N ARG A 90 -5.93 26.78 -5.05
CA ARG A 90 -5.51 26.53 -6.44
C ARG A 90 -4.04 26.16 -6.56
N SER A 91 -3.19 26.72 -5.72
CA SER A 91 -1.75 26.53 -5.79
C SER A 91 -1.14 26.34 -4.41
N LEU A 92 -0.09 25.53 -4.33
CA LEU A 92 0.70 25.24 -3.13
C LEU A 92 2.18 25.26 -3.47
N GLU A 93 3.00 25.74 -2.52
CA GLU A 93 4.46 25.58 -2.54
C GLU A 93 4.94 25.47 -1.10
N ILE A 94 5.98 24.68 -0.83
CA ILE A 94 6.51 24.47 0.52
C ILE A 94 7.98 24.88 0.56
N ASP A 95 8.36 25.67 1.57
CA ASP A 95 9.74 26.11 1.73
C ASP A 95 10.57 25.19 2.63
N ALA A 96 11.83 25.55 2.80
CA ALA A 96 12.78 24.81 3.63
C ALA A 96 12.43 24.78 5.13
N GLU A 97 11.59 25.71 5.59
CA GLU A 97 11.07 25.80 6.95
C GLU A 97 9.72 25.12 7.14
N ASP A 98 9.28 24.32 6.16
CA ASP A 98 7.99 23.61 6.11
C ASP A 98 6.77 24.55 6.22
N ARG A 99 6.92 25.81 5.75
CA ARG A 99 5.77 26.70 5.58
C ARG A 99 5.07 26.35 4.27
N VAL A 100 3.79 26.01 4.36
CA VAL A 100 2.94 25.69 3.22
C VAL A 100 2.32 26.96 2.69
N PHE A 101 2.90 27.53 1.63
CA PHE A 101 2.34 28.70 0.94
C PHE A 101 1.11 28.28 0.15
N ILE A 102 0.07 29.10 0.21
CA ILE A 102 -1.27 28.78 -0.29
C ILE A 102 -1.79 29.94 -1.12
N GLY A 103 -2.26 29.60 -2.30
CA GLY A 103 -2.96 30.49 -3.20
C GLY A 103 -4.39 30.02 -3.45
N GLY A 104 -5.35 30.80 -2.96
CA GLY A 104 -6.78 30.58 -3.13
C GLY A 104 -7.43 31.65 -4.01
N TYR A 105 -8.77 31.73 -3.92
CA TYR A 105 -9.56 32.78 -4.56
C TYR A 105 -9.59 34.04 -3.68
N ASN A 106 -9.05 35.14 -4.18
CA ASN A 106 -8.93 36.42 -3.47
C ASN A 106 -8.26 36.36 -2.09
N GLN A 107 -7.53 35.26 -1.82
CA GLN A 107 -6.80 35.09 -0.56
C GLN A 107 -5.52 34.28 -0.83
N PHE A 108 -4.43 34.69 -0.22
CA PHE A 108 -3.18 33.93 -0.20
C PHE A 108 -2.41 34.20 1.09
N GLY A 109 -1.54 33.27 1.40
CA GLY A 109 -0.75 33.31 2.63
C GLY A 109 0.06 32.04 2.80
N TRP A 110 0.26 31.64 4.04
CA TRP A 110 0.98 30.43 4.36
C TRP A 110 0.40 29.76 5.60
N MET A 111 0.52 28.46 5.67
CA MET A 111 0.21 27.67 6.86
C MET A 111 1.49 27.13 7.48
N GLN A 112 1.53 27.11 8.79
CA GLN A 112 2.61 26.50 9.56
C GLN A 112 2.06 25.87 10.83
N ARG A 113 2.72 24.81 11.30
CA ARG A 113 2.33 24.18 12.56
C ARG A 113 2.74 25.06 13.73
N ASP A 114 1.79 25.27 14.60
CA ASP A 114 2.05 25.90 15.91
C ASP A 114 2.82 24.93 16.83
N ALA A 115 3.13 25.40 18.02
CA ALA A 115 3.81 24.61 19.02
C ALA A 115 3.03 23.33 19.42
N ASN A 116 1.72 23.31 19.23
CA ASN A 116 0.83 22.20 19.57
C ASN A 116 0.65 21.19 18.39
N GLY A 117 1.35 21.41 17.27
CA GLY A 117 1.27 20.60 16.07
C GLY A 117 0.05 20.91 15.19
N GLN A 118 -0.72 21.94 15.48
CA GLN A 118 -1.87 22.36 14.66
C GLN A 118 -1.45 23.31 13.56
N LEU A 119 -1.96 23.09 12.35
CA LEU A 119 -1.69 23.93 11.20
C LEU A 119 -2.49 25.24 11.31
N GLN A 120 -1.79 26.37 11.30
CA GLN A 120 -2.37 27.72 11.44
C GLN A 120 -2.16 28.52 10.15
N PHE A 121 -3.21 29.13 9.63
CA PHE A 121 -3.13 29.97 8.44
C PHE A 121 -2.73 31.43 8.80
N HIS A 122 -1.77 31.97 8.08
CA HIS A 122 -1.29 33.35 8.16
C HIS A 122 -1.61 34.05 6.84
N ASP A 123 -2.59 34.95 6.90
CA ASP A 123 -3.05 35.71 5.74
C ASP A 123 -2.05 36.81 5.36
N LEU A 124 -1.53 36.75 4.13
CA LEU A 124 -0.69 37.79 3.55
C LEU A 124 -1.48 38.82 2.72
N THR A 125 -2.70 38.49 2.33
CA THR A 125 -3.52 39.34 1.45
C THR A 125 -3.69 40.75 2.03
N ALA A 126 -3.88 40.85 3.35
CA ALA A 126 -4.04 42.09 4.06
C ALA A 126 -2.86 43.08 3.91
N ARG A 127 -1.62 42.55 3.66
CA ARG A 127 -0.42 43.39 3.45
C ARG A 127 -0.46 44.14 2.12
N PHE A 128 -1.24 43.65 1.16
CA PHE A 128 -1.41 44.23 -0.16
C PHE A 128 -2.67 45.08 -0.30
N ALA A 129 -3.42 45.30 0.80
CA ALA A 129 -4.71 46.00 0.77
C ALA A 129 -4.62 47.42 0.20
N GLU A 130 -3.54 48.18 0.51
CA GLU A 130 -3.32 49.52 0.00
C GLU A 130 -3.11 49.57 -1.50
N VAL A 131 -2.42 48.55 -2.06
CA VAL A 131 -2.13 48.43 -3.48
C VAL A 131 -3.37 47.95 -4.25
N LEU A 132 -4.08 47.01 -3.68
CA LEU A 132 -5.31 46.47 -4.25
C LEU A 132 -6.48 47.46 -4.23
N LYS A 133 -6.54 48.36 -3.26
CA LYS A 133 -7.63 49.35 -3.11
C LYS A 133 -9.04 48.76 -3.21
N GLY A 134 -9.21 47.52 -2.67
CA GLY A 134 -10.47 46.78 -2.70
C GLY A 134 -10.75 46.05 -4.03
N ARG A 135 -9.79 46.00 -4.95
CA ARG A 135 -9.91 45.26 -6.20
C ARG A 135 -9.66 43.75 -5.95
N GLU A 136 -10.49 42.95 -6.56
CA GLU A 136 -10.32 41.47 -6.57
C GLU A 136 -9.28 41.04 -7.60
N PHE A 137 -8.50 40.03 -7.27
CA PHE A 137 -7.45 39.45 -8.16
C PHE A 137 -7.77 38.01 -8.58
N ALA A 138 -8.87 37.43 -8.07
CA ALA A 138 -9.34 36.07 -8.32
C ALA A 138 -8.34 34.99 -7.88
N ASP A 139 -8.18 33.90 -8.65
CA ASP A 139 -7.33 32.76 -8.29
C ASP A 139 -5.84 33.10 -8.32
N ILE A 140 -5.10 32.63 -7.34
CA ILE A 140 -3.64 32.53 -7.39
C ILE A 140 -3.28 31.21 -8.06
N TRP A 141 -2.85 31.30 -9.31
CA TRP A 141 -2.57 30.14 -10.16
C TRP A 141 -1.21 29.49 -9.92
N ASP A 142 -0.26 30.26 -9.39
CA ASP A 142 1.12 29.82 -9.24
C ASP A 142 1.78 30.49 -8.05
N ILE A 143 2.59 29.73 -7.33
CA ILE A 143 3.42 30.22 -6.23
C ILE A 143 4.83 29.79 -6.53
N ARG A 144 5.81 30.69 -6.35
CA ARG A 144 7.22 30.35 -6.53
C ARG A 144 8.08 30.95 -5.44
N LEU A 145 8.93 30.10 -4.91
CA LEU A 145 9.99 30.50 -3.99
C LEU A 145 11.19 30.97 -4.80
N ALA A 146 11.69 32.15 -4.49
CA ALA A 146 12.86 32.73 -5.14
C ALA A 146 13.76 33.43 -4.10
N PRO A 147 15.03 33.70 -4.43
CA PRO A 147 15.95 34.39 -3.49
C PRO A 147 15.45 35.74 -3.00
N GLU A 148 14.70 36.45 -3.83
CA GLU A 148 14.08 37.74 -3.51
C GLU A 148 12.81 37.65 -2.67
N GLY A 149 12.18 36.47 -2.57
CA GLY A 149 10.97 36.29 -1.78
C GLY A 149 10.02 35.24 -2.38
N VAL A 150 8.77 35.30 -1.97
CA VAL A 150 7.71 34.40 -2.43
C VAL A 150 6.79 35.14 -3.38
N TYR A 151 6.69 34.65 -4.59
CA TYR A 151 5.77 35.15 -5.59
C TYR A 151 4.42 34.44 -5.53
N PHE A 152 3.36 35.24 -5.64
CA PHE A 152 1.98 34.75 -5.83
C PHE A 152 1.45 35.35 -7.12
N ARG A 153 1.13 34.48 -8.10
CA ARG A 153 0.70 34.93 -9.43
C ARG A 153 -0.78 34.65 -9.66
N ALA A 154 -1.55 35.70 -9.82
CA ALA A 154 -2.89 35.65 -10.41
C ALA A 154 -2.84 35.88 -11.93
N LEU A 155 -3.99 35.92 -12.60
CA LEU A 155 -4.03 36.13 -14.05
C LEU A 155 -3.51 37.50 -14.47
N ARG A 156 -3.78 38.55 -13.68
CA ARG A 156 -3.41 39.94 -13.99
C ARG A 156 -2.55 40.60 -12.93
N ASP A 157 -2.28 39.92 -11.85
CA ASP A 157 -1.56 40.38 -10.69
C ASP A 157 -0.43 39.45 -10.34
N VAL A 158 0.71 39.99 -9.98
CA VAL A 158 1.82 39.28 -9.37
C VAL A 158 2.19 39.99 -8.09
N PHE A 159 2.19 39.26 -7.01
CA PHE A 159 2.55 39.71 -5.68
C PHE A 159 3.88 39.08 -5.28
N LEU A 160 4.77 39.86 -4.71
CA LEU A 160 6.02 39.38 -4.11
C LEU A 160 6.05 39.80 -2.64
N TRP A 161 6.25 38.84 -1.78
CA TRP A 161 6.50 39.06 -0.36
C TRP A 161 7.87 38.56 0.02
N ASN A 162 8.70 39.42 0.62
CA ASN A 162 9.99 39.02 1.16
C ASN A 162 9.87 38.77 2.66
N PRO A 163 10.01 37.51 3.14
CA PRO A 163 9.87 37.20 4.54
C PRO A 163 10.99 37.76 5.45
N ARG A 164 12.11 38.24 4.88
CA ARG A 164 13.27 38.71 5.66
C ARG A 164 13.09 40.14 6.20
N ASP A 165 12.51 40.98 5.40
CA ASP A 165 12.31 42.41 5.68
C ASP A 165 10.84 42.83 5.58
N ASP A 166 9.95 41.88 5.35
CA ASP A 166 8.50 42.07 5.23
C ASP A 166 8.10 43.00 4.06
N GLN A 167 9.00 43.21 3.11
CA GLN A 167 8.69 44.01 1.90
C GLN A 167 7.66 43.33 1.02
N VAL A 168 6.78 44.14 0.44
CA VAL A 168 5.78 43.73 -0.54
C VAL A 168 5.94 44.50 -1.86
N LEU A 169 5.91 43.78 -2.95
CA LEU A 169 5.87 44.38 -4.30
C LEU A 169 4.70 43.81 -5.07
N HIS A 170 4.15 44.60 -5.97
CA HIS A 170 3.00 44.20 -6.76
C HIS A 170 3.13 44.75 -8.18
N TRP A 171 2.81 43.89 -9.15
CA TRP A 171 2.73 44.26 -10.56
C TRP A 171 1.34 43.90 -11.09
N PHE A 172 0.78 44.80 -11.87
CA PHE A 172 -0.49 44.61 -12.57
C PHE A 172 -0.27 44.72 -14.08
N HIS A 173 -0.90 43.78 -14.80
CA HIS A 173 -0.86 43.80 -16.26
C HIS A 173 -2.28 43.71 -16.84
N PRO A 174 -2.73 44.63 -17.72
CA PRO A 174 -4.08 44.62 -18.25
C PRO A 174 -4.39 43.41 -19.14
N GLY A 175 -3.34 42.82 -19.74
CA GLY A 175 -3.39 41.50 -20.36
C GLY A 175 -3.45 40.37 -19.34
N ARG A 176 -2.70 39.31 -19.58
CA ARG A 176 -2.58 38.20 -18.64
C ARG A 176 -1.11 37.88 -18.42
N PHE A 177 -0.78 37.52 -17.20
CA PHE A 177 0.46 36.83 -16.91
C PHE A 177 0.31 35.36 -17.28
N GLY A 178 1.36 34.78 -17.85
CA GLY A 178 1.48 33.35 -18.05
C GLY A 178 2.29 32.72 -16.93
N ASP A 179 3.12 31.76 -17.27
CA ASP A 179 3.87 30.98 -16.32
C ASP A 179 4.96 31.78 -15.60
N LEU A 180 5.24 31.47 -14.35
CA LEU A 180 6.29 32.05 -13.54
C LEU A 180 7.29 30.97 -13.16
N ARG A 181 8.57 31.16 -13.46
CA ARG A 181 9.62 30.18 -13.17
C ARG A 181 10.88 30.88 -12.66
N HIS A 182 11.67 30.10 -11.94
CA HIS A 182 13.03 30.48 -11.61
C HIS A 182 13.98 29.85 -12.65
N HIS A 183 14.77 30.66 -13.31
CA HIS A 183 15.65 30.25 -14.40
C HIS A 183 16.98 31.00 -14.34
N ALA A 184 18.09 30.26 -14.45
CA ALA A 184 19.45 30.80 -14.42
C ALA A 184 19.71 31.79 -13.25
N GLY A 185 19.20 31.45 -12.05
CA GLY A 185 19.35 32.25 -10.83
C GLY A 185 18.45 33.48 -10.76
N ARG A 186 17.47 33.63 -11.66
CA ARG A 186 16.54 34.76 -11.71
C ARG A 186 15.10 34.31 -11.94
N SER A 187 14.15 35.10 -11.47
CA SER A 187 12.74 34.86 -11.74
C SER A 187 12.39 35.31 -13.16
N VAL A 188 11.67 34.47 -13.89
CA VAL A 188 11.20 34.70 -15.25
C VAL A 188 9.68 34.62 -15.27
N LEU A 189 9.03 35.63 -15.80
CA LEU A 189 7.56 35.76 -15.87
C LEU A 189 7.14 35.96 -17.33
N GLN A 190 6.12 35.23 -17.73
CA GLN A 190 5.52 35.37 -19.06
C GLN A 190 4.44 36.46 -19.03
N PHE A 191 4.62 37.46 -19.90
CA PHE A 191 3.65 38.51 -20.19
C PHE A 191 2.91 38.14 -21.47
N ARG A 192 1.69 37.72 -21.39
CA ARG A 192 0.91 37.22 -22.53
C ARG A 192 0.74 38.32 -23.60
N GLY A 193 1.20 38.04 -24.82
CA GLY A 193 1.26 38.98 -25.95
C GLY A 193 2.56 39.75 -26.04
N GLU A 194 3.47 39.68 -25.06
CA GLU A 194 4.69 40.50 -25.02
C GLU A 194 5.97 39.67 -24.89
N GLY A 195 5.86 38.39 -24.50
CA GLY A 195 6.97 37.46 -24.31
C GLY A 195 7.37 37.27 -22.85
N LEU A 196 8.59 36.78 -22.67
CA LEU A 196 9.15 36.51 -21.35
C LEU A 196 9.93 37.72 -20.83
N ARG A 197 9.83 37.96 -19.53
CA ARG A 197 10.64 38.97 -18.84
C ARG A 197 11.34 38.34 -17.65
N ARG A 198 12.58 38.75 -17.40
CA ARG A 198 13.35 38.35 -16.20
C ARG A 198 13.34 39.46 -15.17
N TYR A 199 13.34 39.09 -13.91
CA TYR A 199 13.43 40.05 -12.82
C TYR A 199 14.88 40.43 -12.55
N VAL A 200 15.17 41.73 -12.59
CA VAL A 200 16.51 42.31 -12.38
C VAL A 200 16.36 43.61 -11.62
N ASP A 201 17.00 43.70 -10.45
CA ASP A 201 17.08 44.93 -9.63
C ASP A 201 15.76 45.69 -9.41
N GLY A 202 14.66 44.97 -9.24
CA GLY A 202 13.33 45.53 -8.96
C GLY A 202 12.40 45.64 -10.18
N GLU A 203 12.91 45.39 -11.40
CA GLU A 203 12.16 45.58 -12.63
C GLU A 203 12.11 44.32 -13.50
N TRP A 204 11.06 44.21 -14.32
CA TRP A 204 10.87 43.11 -15.28
C TRP A 204 11.43 43.46 -16.64
N GLU A 205 12.67 43.04 -16.94
CA GLU A 205 13.34 43.26 -18.21
C GLU A 205 12.89 42.27 -19.31
N ILE A 206 12.61 42.79 -20.50
CA ILE A 206 12.23 41.97 -21.67
C ILE A 206 13.39 41.04 -22.07
N MET A 207 13.09 39.74 -22.27
CA MET A 207 13.99 38.77 -22.87
C MET A 207 13.82 38.85 -24.42
N PRO A 208 14.83 39.34 -25.17
CA PRO A 208 14.69 39.50 -26.60
C PRO A 208 14.38 38.18 -27.34
N GLY A 209 13.54 38.25 -28.37
CA GLY A 209 13.20 37.08 -29.21
C GLY A 209 12.11 36.15 -28.63
N THR A 210 11.63 36.41 -27.43
CA THR A 210 10.63 35.52 -26.77
C THR A 210 9.18 35.88 -27.11
N ALA A 211 8.91 37.03 -27.70
CA ALA A 211 7.55 37.47 -28.02
C ALA A 211 6.80 36.51 -28.96
N ALA A 212 7.50 35.90 -29.92
CA ALA A 212 6.90 34.90 -30.82
C ALA A 212 6.51 33.60 -30.13
N LEU A 213 7.12 33.26 -28.99
CA LEU A 213 6.85 32.05 -28.22
C LEU A 213 5.67 32.19 -27.25
N ASP A 214 5.34 33.41 -26.88
CA ASP A 214 4.36 33.70 -25.84
C ASP A 214 2.97 33.16 -26.14
N LEU A 215 2.57 33.16 -27.41
CA LEU A 215 1.25 32.62 -27.83
C LEU A 215 1.23 31.10 -27.92
N LEU A 216 2.41 30.47 -27.99
CA LEU A 216 2.54 29.04 -28.23
C LEU A 216 2.77 28.29 -26.95
N VAL A 217 3.64 28.78 -26.06
CA VAL A 217 4.03 28.09 -24.84
C VAL A 217 3.12 28.47 -23.67
N HIS A 218 2.59 27.48 -22.98
CA HIS A 218 1.72 27.68 -21.83
C HIS A 218 2.31 27.14 -20.54
N HIS A 219 3.35 26.31 -20.58
CA HIS A 219 4.04 25.79 -19.41
C HIS A 219 5.55 25.66 -19.67
N TRP A 220 6.36 26.03 -18.71
CA TRP A 220 7.81 25.95 -18.75
C TRP A 220 8.35 24.98 -17.72
N VAL A 221 9.16 24.02 -18.13
CA VAL A 221 9.82 23.05 -17.26
C VAL A 221 11.30 23.40 -17.13
N PRO A 222 11.80 23.70 -15.92
CA PRO A 222 13.22 23.96 -15.70
C PRO A 222 14.04 22.67 -15.76
N PHE A 223 15.15 22.71 -16.51
CA PHE A 223 16.11 21.63 -16.60
C PHE A 223 17.35 21.90 -15.75
N PRO A 224 18.07 20.83 -15.26
CA PRO A 224 19.25 20.98 -14.41
C PRO A 224 20.42 21.72 -15.09
N ASP A 225 20.48 21.71 -16.42
CA ASP A 225 21.49 22.42 -17.20
C ASP A 225 21.22 23.93 -17.35
N GLY A 226 20.18 24.44 -16.70
CA GLY A 226 19.80 25.83 -16.71
C GLY A 226 18.98 26.24 -17.93
N ARG A 227 18.48 25.32 -18.76
CA ARG A 227 17.51 25.60 -19.81
C ARG A 227 16.10 25.48 -19.32
N LEU A 228 15.15 26.13 -20.01
CA LEU A 228 13.72 25.86 -19.83
C LEU A 228 13.18 25.15 -21.07
N LEU A 229 12.38 24.11 -20.85
CA LEU A 229 11.60 23.47 -21.92
C LEU A 229 10.19 24.06 -21.91
N GLY A 230 9.81 24.73 -22.99
CA GLY A 230 8.48 25.26 -23.20
C GLY A 230 7.56 24.24 -23.86
N LEU A 231 6.43 23.97 -23.23
CA LEU A 231 5.39 23.07 -23.71
C LEU A 231 4.25 23.87 -24.32
N SER A 232 3.89 23.61 -25.58
CA SER A 232 2.78 24.29 -26.24
C SER A 232 1.54 23.41 -26.29
N ALA A 233 0.37 24.03 -26.36
CA ALA A 233 -0.91 23.35 -26.55
C ALA A 233 -1.04 22.72 -27.96
N GLN A 234 -0.20 23.09 -28.89
CA GLN A 234 -0.19 22.62 -30.28
C GLN A 234 0.80 21.47 -30.51
N GLY A 235 1.56 21.06 -29.45
CA GLY A 235 2.54 20.00 -29.53
C GLY A 235 3.95 20.45 -29.95
N ASP A 236 4.16 21.74 -30.19
CA ASP A 236 5.50 22.27 -30.46
C ASP A 236 6.25 22.50 -29.15
N TRP A 237 7.48 22.04 -29.08
CA TRP A 237 8.32 22.23 -27.91
C TRP A 237 9.46 23.19 -28.24
N TRP A 238 9.90 23.95 -27.22
CA TRP A 238 10.91 24.96 -27.37
C TRP A 238 11.91 24.92 -26.23
N TRP A 239 13.19 25.02 -26.57
CA TRP A 239 14.24 25.30 -25.61
C TRP A 239 14.43 26.79 -25.44
N LEU A 240 14.48 27.26 -24.21
CA LEU A 240 14.96 28.58 -23.85
C LEU A 240 16.27 28.41 -23.08
N SER A 241 17.36 28.96 -23.64
CA SER A 241 18.67 28.96 -23.00
C SER A 241 18.78 30.04 -21.93
N ALA A 242 19.82 29.96 -21.09
CA ALA A 242 20.06 30.92 -20.00
C ALA A 242 20.26 32.36 -20.48
N ASP A 243 20.77 32.54 -21.70
CA ASP A 243 20.92 33.85 -22.37
C ASP A 243 19.63 34.35 -23.06
N GLY A 244 18.54 33.56 -23.00
CA GLY A 244 17.24 33.93 -23.54
C GLY A 244 17.01 33.58 -25.00
N GLN A 245 17.90 32.74 -25.59
CA GLN A 245 17.69 32.30 -26.99
C GLN A 245 16.71 31.11 -27.02
N ALA A 246 15.73 31.22 -27.90
CA ALA A 246 14.73 30.20 -28.11
C ALA A 246 15.07 29.37 -29.36
N THR A 247 15.03 28.05 -29.19
CA THR A 247 15.24 27.11 -30.30
C THR A 247 14.17 26.00 -30.24
N PRO A 248 13.69 25.50 -31.40
CA PRO A 248 12.76 24.37 -31.40
C PRO A 248 13.36 23.16 -30.69
N ALA A 249 12.55 22.50 -29.87
CA ALA A 249 12.87 21.22 -29.26
C ALA A 249 12.13 20.09 -29.98
N LYS A 250 12.80 18.97 -30.16
CA LYS A 250 12.17 17.80 -30.78
C LYS A 250 11.30 17.07 -29.75
N MET A 251 10.05 16.89 -30.09
CA MET A 251 9.14 16.06 -29.30
C MET A 251 9.37 14.57 -29.63
N PRO A 252 9.40 13.67 -28.62
CA PRO A 252 9.44 12.24 -28.86
C PRO A 252 8.27 11.78 -29.74
N ALA A 253 8.56 10.92 -30.73
CA ALA A 253 7.55 10.45 -31.68
C ALA A 253 6.42 9.62 -31.01
N ALA A 254 6.69 9.03 -29.86
CA ALA A 254 5.72 8.26 -29.09
C ALA A 254 4.66 9.13 -28.39
N LEU A 255 4.92 10.44 -28.24
CA LEU A 255 3.93 11.33 -27.61
C LEU A 255 2.83 11.69 -28.61
N PRO A 256 1.56 11.57 -28.24
CA PRO A 256 0.44 11.95 -29.10
C PRO A 256 0.43 13.46 -29.33
N ALA A 257 0.37 13.88 -30.57
CA ALA A 257 0.33 15.31 -30.97
C ALA A 257 -0.90 16.06 -30.41
N SER A 258 -1.96 15.33 -30.03
CA SER A 258 -3.20 15.88 -29.45
C SER A 258 -3.15 16.06 -27.93
N HIS A 259 -2.07 15.64 -27.24
CA HIS A 259 -1.96 15.76 -25.80
C HIS A 259 -1.68 17.19 -25.36
N GLN A 260 -2.49 17.67 -24.42
CA GLN A 260 -2.25 18.94 -23.74
C GLN A 260 -1.64 18.63 -22.36
N PHE A 261 -0.36 18.85 -22.25
CA PHE A 261 0.36 18.74 -20.98
C PHE A 261 0.15 20.03 -20.18
N SER A 262 -0.35 19.88 -18.97
CA SER A 262 -0.59 20.98 -18.03
C SER A 262 0.53 21.17 -17.03
N THR A 263 1.34 20.14 -16.82
CA THR A 263 2.43 20.15 -15.85
C THR A 263 3.57 19.24 -16.31
N GLY A 264 4.79 19.58 -15.89
CA GLY A 264 6.00 18.81 -16.16
C GLY A 264 6.98 18.92 -15.01
N LEU A 265 7.72 17.84 -14.77
CA LEU A 265 8.66 17.70 -13.67
C LEU A 265 9.88 16.91 -14.11
N ILE A 266 11.09 17.41 -13.83
CA ILE A 266 12.32 16.63 -14.01
C ILE A 266 12.52 15.72 -12.80
N LEU A 267 12.76 14.45 -13.09
CA LEU A 267 12.95 13.41 -12.10
C LEU A 267 14.41 13.26 -11.69
N SER A 268 14.68 12.50 -10.64
CA SER A 268 16.03 12.33 -10.09
C SER A 268 17.00 11.62 -11.03
N ASP A 269 16.51 10.83 -11.99
CA ASP A 269 17.28 10.17 -13.03
C ASP A 269 17.49 11.05 -14.29
N GLY A 270 16.99 12.29 -14.26
CA GLY A 270 17.06 13.25 -15.39
C GLY A 270 15.94 13.07 -16.41
N SER A 271 15.06 12.09 -16.27
CA SER A 271 13.89 11.94 -17.13
C SER A 271 12.84 13.02 -16.82
N LEU A 272 11.97 13.29 -17.79
CA LEU A 272 10.91 14.29 -17.71
C LEU A 272 9.55 13.59 -17.54
N ALA A 273 8.86 13.84 -16.45
CA ALA A 273 7.47 13.45 -16.26
C ALA A 273 6.53 14.55 -16.75
N LEU A 274 5.56 14.19 -17.57
CA LEU A 274 4.53 15.09 -18.11
C LEU A 274 3.15 14.56 -17.78
N ALA A 275 2.23 15.43 -17.39
CA ALA A 275 0.85 15.06 -17.13
C ALA A 275 -0.12 16.11 -17.68
N GLY A 276 -1.37 15.70 -17.91
CA GLY A 276 -2.42 16.56 -18.48
C GLY A 276 -3.79 15.88 -18.51
N ASN A 277 -4.50 16.08 -19.61
CA ASN A 277 -5.95 15.82 -19.73
C ASN A 277 -6.37 14.37 -20.01
N MET A 278 -5.44 13.41 -20.11
CA MET A 278 -5.76 12.04 -20.53
C MET A 278 -5.50 10.96 -19.47
N GLY A 279 -5.29 11.36 -18.22
CA GLY A 279 -5.09 10.42 -17.11
C GLY A 279 -3.77 9.65 -17.14
N HIS A 280 -2.84 10.04 -18.02
CA HIS A 280 -1.52 9.43 -18.16
C HIS A 280 -0.42 10.36 -17.64
N VAL A 281 0.56 9.77 -16.98
CA VAL A 281 1.87 10.38 -16.81
C VAL A 281 2.78 9.82 -17.89
N TRP A 282 3.35 10.69 -18.69
CA TRP A 282 4.34 10.34 -19.69
C TRP A 282 5.72 10.54 -19.11
N ILE A 283 6.52 9.50 -19.11
CA ILE A 283 7.93 9.56 -18.71
C ILE A 283 8.76 9.61 -20.00
N VAL A 284 9.48 10.69 -20.16
CA VAL A 284 10.34 10.95 -21.32
C VAL A 284 11.79 10.85 -20.86
N ASP A 285 12.63 10.16 -21.62
CA ASP A 285 14.04 10.01 -21.27
C ASP A 285 14.78 11.38 -21.28
N ALA A 286 15.96 11.43 -20.65
CA ALA A 286 16.74 12.67 -20.53
C ALA A 286 17.21 13.23 -21.89
N GLN A 287 17.20 12.43 -22.93
CA GLN A 287 17.56 12.81 -24.31
C GLN A 287 16.35 13.34 -25.10
N LEU A 288 15.14 13.23 -24.56
CA LEU A 288 13.86 13.54 -25.22
C LEU A 288 13.63 12.73 -26.51
N GLU A 289 14.13 11.51 -26.57
CA GLU A 289 14.00 10.64 -27.73
C GLU A 289 12.86 9.62 -27.57
N ASN A 290 12.70 9.09 -26.37
CA ASN A 290 11.74 8.05 -26.05
C ASN A 290 10.77 8.52 -24.98
N ALA A 291 9.53 8.03 -25.05
CA ALA A 291 8.50 8.31 -24.06
C ALA A 291 7.70 7.05 -23.75
N GLN A 292 7.37 6.88 -22.48
CA GLN A 292 6.53 5.79 -21.98
C GLN A 292 5.28 6.38 -21.32
N ALA A 293 4.10 5.89 -21.70
CA ALA A 293 2.85 6.21 -21.03
C ALA A 293 2.67 5.35 -19.79
N VAL A 294 2.25 5.96 -18.70
CA VAL A 294 1.80 5.29 -17.47
C VAL A 294 0.39 5.77 -17.17
N ARG A 295 -0.58 4.87 -17.29
CA ARG A 295 -1.96 5.19 -16.95
C ARG A 295 -2.09 5.31 -15.42
N VAL A 296 -2.55 6.46 -14.95
CA VAL A 296 -2.70 6.78 -13.53
C VAL A 296 -4.17 6.86 -13.14
N ASP A 297 -4.98 7.57 -13.92
CA ASP A 297 -6.41 7.80 -13.67
C ASP A 297 -7.19 7.76 -15.01
N GLU A 298 -8.49 7.97 -14.97
CA GLU A 298 -9.32 8.13 -16.18
C GLU A 298 -9.48 9.59 -16.60
N GLY A 299 -9.15 10.53 -15.69
CA GLY A 299 -9.42 11.96 -15.84
C GLY A 299 -8.20 12.85 -15.96
N TYR A 300 -8.43 14.11 -15.64
CA TYR A 300 -7.42 15.14 -15.65
C TYR A 300 -6.43 14.99 -14.48
N LEU A 301 -5.14 15.04 -14.78
CA LEU A 301 -4.07 15.10 -13.80
C LEU A 301 -3.64 16.55 -13.60
N SER A 302 -3.86 17.08 -12.42
CA SER A 302 -3.75 18.52 -12.15
C SER A 302 -2.34 18.99 -11.80
N ALA A 303 -1.55 18.17 -11.11
CA ALA A 303 -0.22 18.53 -10.66
C ALA A 303 0.70 17.33 -10.46
N LEU A 304 2.00 17.57 -10.59
CA LEU A 304 3.10 16.65 -10.29
C LEU A 304 4.01 17.26 -9.24
N ALA A 305 4.50 16.42 -8.31
CA ALA A 305 5.57 16.79 -7.38
C ALA A 305 6.55 15.62 -7.20
N SER A 306 7.81 15.91 -6.92
CA SER A 306 8.77 14.88 -6.54
C SER A 306 8.49 14.45 -5.11
N SER A 307 8.45 13.14 -4.85
CA SER A 307 8.42 12.64 -3.49
C SER A 307 9.82 12.51 -2.91
N ARG A 308 10.00 12.97 -1.69
CA ARG A 308 11.26 12.88 -0.94
C ARG A 308 11.70 11.43 -0.73
N PHE A 309 10.74 10.53 -0.58
CA PHE A 309 10.98 9.09 -0.42
C PHE A 309 11.00 8.35 -1.77
N GLY A 310 11.32 9.06 -2.84
CA GLY A 310 11.42 8.57 -4.20
C GLY A 310 10.08 8.44 -4.91
N GLY A 311 10.10 8.64 -6.22
CA GLY A 311 8.92 8.62 -7.06
C GLY A 311 8.28 9.98 -7.29
N VAL A 312 7.13 9.96 -7.92
CA VAL A 312 6.35 11.13 -8.32
C VAL A 312 4.99 11.10 -7.66
N LEU A 313 4.64 12.17 -6.99
CA LEU A 313 3.28 12.40 -6.53
C LEU A 313 2.48 13.01 -7.67
N VAL A 314 1.31 12.47 -7.89
CA VAL A 314 0.38 12.88 -8.95
C VAL A 314 -0.94 13.24 -8.32
N SER A 315 -1.40 14.44 -8.60
CA SER A 315 -2.73 14.89 -8.17
C SER A 315 -3.75 14.66 -9.28
N ALA A 316 -4.84 13.98 -8.93
CA ALA A 316 -6.01 13.78 -9.78
C ALA A 316 -7.29 14.17 -9.03
N ASN A 317 -8.41 14.23 -9.73
CA ASN A 317 -9.65 14.78 -9.15
C ASN A 317 -10.09 14.11 -7.84
N ARG A 318 -10.02 12.79 -7.71
CA ARG A 318 -10.54 12.07 -6.54
C ARG A 318 -9.49 11.49 -5.62
N ALA A 319 -8.26 11.49 -6.07
CA ALA A 319 -7.19 10.78 -5.38
C ALA A 319 -5.85 11.47 -5.63
N ILE A 320 -4.90 11.15 -4.79
CA ILE A 320 -3.50 11.32 -5.14
C ILE A 320 -2.88 9.96 -5.43
N TYR A 321 -1.87 9.96 -6.27
CA TYR A 321 -1.14 8.77 -6.63
C TYR A 321 0.34 8.98 -6.34
N ARG A 322 1.00 7.92 -5.94
CA ARG A 322 2.46 7.85 -5.95
C ARG A 322 2.91 6.89 -7.04
N LEU A 323 3.60 7.43 -8.02
CA LEU A 323 4.26 6.68 -9.07
C LEU A 323 5.70 6.40 -8.65
N GLY A 324 6.06 5.13 -8.48
CA GLY A 324 7.42 4.72 -8.16
C GLY A 324 8.33 4.84 -9.38
N TRP A 325 9.05 5.93 -9.50
CA TRP A 325 10.00 6.18 -10.60
C TRP A 325 11.25 6.92 -10.10
N PRO A 326 12.46 6.53 -10.56
CA PRO A 326 12.76 5.30 -11.29
C PRO A 326 12.52 4.06 -10.41
N SER A 327 12.17 2.94 -11.05
CA SER A 327 11.94 1.68 -10.35
C SER A 327 12.68 0.54 -11.03
N THR A 328 13.30 -0.31 -10.22
CA THR A 328 13.92 -1.55 -10.69
C THR A 328 12.89 -2.63 -11.01
N TRP A 329 11.69 -2.48 -10.46
CA TRP A 329 10.56 -3.37 -10.67
C TRP A 329 9.43 -2.66 -11.40
N SER A 330 8.76 -3.38 -12.27
CA SER A 330 7.52 -2.96 -12.92
C SER A 330 6.46 -4.06 -12.80
N MET A 331 5.21 -3.72 -13.09
CA MET A 331 4.07 -4.63 -12.95
C MET A 331 3.32 -4.75 -14.27
N LEU A 332 2.77 -5.96 -14.49
CA LEU A 332 1.73 -6.24 -15.47
C LEU A 332 0.58 -6.95 -14.77
N GLY A 333 -0.66 -6.67 -15.13
CA GLY A 333 -1.81 -7.30 -14.49
C GLY A 333 -3.15 -6.83 -15.03
N ILE A 334 -4.12 -6.81 -14.16
CA ILE A 334 -5.52 -6.44 -14.48
C ILE A 334 -5.62 -5.03 -15.05
N GLU A 335 -4.81 -4.11 -14.58
CA GLU A 335 -4.72 -2.73 -15.10
C GLU A 335 -4.27 -2.65 -16.56
N HIS A 336 -3.64 -3.71 -17.06
CA HIS A 336 -3.23 -3.85 -18.46
C HIS A 336 -4.22 -4.66 -19.30
N GLY A 337 -5.35 -5.07 -18.71
CA GLY A 337 -6.40 -5.86 -19.35
C GLY A 337 -6.21 -7.38 -19.27
N ALA A 338 -5.29 -7.87 -18.42
CA ALA A 338 -5.20 -9.30 -18.12
C ALA A 338 -6.26 -9.69 -17.10
N GLU A 339 -7.05 -10.70 -17.40
CA GLU A 339 -8.14 -11.17 -16.55
C GLU A 339 -7.85 -12.54 -15.93
N GLY A 340 -8.55 -12.83 -14.83
CA GLY A 340 -8.51 -14.14 -14.18
C GLY A 340 -7.36 -14.32 -13.19
N THR A 341 -7.19 -15.55 -12.73
CA THR A 341 -6.09 -15.97 -11.85
C THR A 341 -4.94 -16.49 -12.71
N PHE A 342 -3.75 -15.97 -12.49
CA PHE A 342 -2.57 -16.25 -13.30
C PHE A 342 -1.94 -17.59 -12.89
N SER A 343 -1.59 -18.41 -13.87
CA SER A 343 -1.11 -19.79 -13.69
C SER A 343 0.30 -20.03 -14.25
N ALA A 344 0.61 -19.50 -15.44
CA ALA A 344 1.91 -19.68 -16.07
C ALA A 344 2.32 -18.45 -16.89
N LEU A 345 3.63 -18.25 -16.99
CA LEU A 345 4.25 -17.16 -17.71
C LEU A 345 5.31 -17.71 -18.66
N LEU A 346 5.32 -17.23 -19.91
CA LEU A 346 6.26 -17.66 -20.92
C LEU A 346 6.81 -16.46 -21.70
N PRO A 347 8.11 -16.16 -21.59
CA PRO A 347 8.77 -15.20 -22.46
C PRO A 347 8.79 -15.68 -23.92
N ASP A 348 8.46 -14.79 -24.86
CA ASP A 348 8.40 -15.07 -26.28
C ASP A 348 9.08 -13.97 -27.10
N ALA A 349 9.41 -14.23 -28.38
CA ALA A 349 10.02 -13.25 -29.27
C ALA A 349 9.11 -12.01 -29.52
N GLN A 350 7.81 -12.17 -29.38
CA GLN A 350 6.81 -11.12 -29.59
C GLN A 350 6.31 -10.47 -28.30
N GLY A 351 6.87 -10.81 -27.13
CA GLY A 351 6.49 -10.29 -25.85
C GLY A 351 6.35 -11.36 -24.77
N LEU A 352 5.45 -11.16 -23.84
CA LEU A 352 5.23 -12.03 -22.70
C LEU A 352 3.84 -12.68 -22.79
N LEU A 353 3.81 -14.01 -22.84
CA LEU A 353 2.56 -14.78 -22.80
C LEU A 353 2.20 -15.12 -21.37
N LEU A 354 0.95 -14.91 -21.00
CA LEU A 354 0.38 -15.22 -19.69
C LEU A 354 -0.79 -16.17 -19.86
N ALA A 355 -0.74 -17.28 -19.16
CA ALA A 355 -1.87 -18.18 -18.98
C ALA A 355 -2.65 -17.80 -17.73
N SER A 356 -3.96 -17.80 -17.83
CA SER A 356 -4.85 -17.48 -16.71
C SER A 356 -6.15 -18.28 -16.77
N SER A 357 -6.97 -18.17 -15.73
CA SER A 357 -8.30 -18.77 -15.73
C SER A 357 -9.27 -18.16 -16.77
N ALA A 358 -8.88 -17.06 -17.41
CA ALA A 358 -9.62 -16.45 -18.52
C ALA A 358 -9.05 -16.77 -19.92
N GLY A 359 -8.02 -17.62 -19.98
CA GLY A 359 -7.37 -18.00 -21.22
C GLY A 359 -5.92 -17.52 -21.30
N VAL A 360 -5.44 -17.32 -22.52
CA VAL A 360 -4.05 -16.89 -22.78
C VAL A 360 -4.03 -15.49 -23.34
N VAL A 361 -3.28 -14.61 -22.71
CA VAL A 361 -3.06 -13.24 -23.20
C VAL A 361 -1.59 -13.02 -23.56
N ARG A 362 -1.35 -12.16 -24.52
CA ARG A 362 -0.03 -11.64 -24.85
C ARG A 362 0.06 -10.18 -24.44
N PHE A 363 1.07 -9.84 -23.66
CA PHE A 363 1.38 -8.44 -23.42
C PHE A 363 2.13 -7.85 -24.60
N MET A 364 1.59 -6.78 -25.15
CA MET A 364 2.13 -6.06 -26.30
C MET A 364 2.26 -4.59 -25.95
N ASP A 365 3.21 -3.92 -26.57
CA ASP A 365 3.37 -2.48 -26.43
C ASP A 365 2.21 -1.75 -27.12
N ASP A 366 1.53 -0.89 -26.37
CA ASP A 366 0.51 0.03 -26.86
C ASP A 366 1.08 1.46 -26.80
N PRO A 367 1.22 2.15 -27.94
CA PRO A 367 1.85 3.47 -27.96
C PRO A 367 1.06 4.55 -27.19
N VAL A 368 -0.21 4.31 -26.87
CA VAL A 368 -1.08 5.28 -26.19
C VAL A 368 -1.24 4.94 -24.70
N ASN A 369 -1.39 3.64 -24.38
CA ASN A 369 -1.70 3.18 -23.03
C ASN A 369 -0.50 2.50 -22.33
N GLY A 370 0.67 2.50 -22.93
CA GLY A 370 1.83 1.76 -22.47
C GLY A 370 1.71 0.31 -22.89
N GLN A 371 1.46 -0.59 -21.95
CA GLN A 371 1.32 -2.02 -22.26
C GLN A 371 -0.13 -2.47 -22.16
N ARG A 372 -0.52 -3.35 -23.03
CA ARG A 372 -1.85 -3.93 -23.08
C ARG A 372 -1.79 -5.46 -23.22
N ALA A 373 -2.58 -6.14 -22.43
CA ALA A 373 -2.86 -7.56 -22.66
C ALA A 373 -3.82 -7.70 -23.85
N VAL A 374 -3.41 -8.49 -24.82
CA VAL A 374 -4.24 -8.84 -25.97
C VAL A 374 -4.59 -10.31 -25.85
N GLN A 375 -5.90 -10.59 -25.79
CA GLN A 375 -6.39 -11.98 -25.76
C GLN A 375 -5.96 -12.68 -27.03
N THR A 376 -5.39 -13.90 -26.89
CA THR A 376 -5.10 -14.75 -28.04
C THR A 376 -6.34 -15.56 -28.40
N ASP A 377 -6.48 -15.91 -29.67
CA ASP A 377 -7.57 -16.81 -30.13
C ASP A 377 -7.31 -18.28 -29.78
N TRP A 378 -6.28 -18.56 -28.97
CA TRP A 378 -5.86 -19.93 -28.69
C TRP A 378 -6.81 -20.65 -27.73
N LEU A 379 -7.25 -19.96 -26.71
CA LEU A 379 -8.13 -20.47 -25.66
C LEU A 379 -8.76 -19.31 -24.92
N HIS A 380 -10.08 -19.40 -24.66
CA HIS A 380 -10.86 -18.47 -23.85
C HIS A 380 -11.41 -19.15 -22.59
N ASP A 381 -10.64 -20.08 -22.03
CA ASP A 381 -11.00 -20.86 -20.84
C ASP A 381 -9.72 -21.12 -20.01
N ASP A 382 -9.85 -21.85 -18.93
CA ASP A 382 -8.81 -22.13 -17.95
C ASP A 382 -7.51 -22.68 -18.57
N ALA A 383 -6.48 -21.82 -18.60
CA ALA A 383 -5.13 -22.15 -19.07
C ALA A 383 -4.20 -22.35 -17.86
N LEU A 384 -3.55 -23.51 -17.77
CA LEU A 384 -2.76 -23.92 -16.60
C LEU A 384 -1.24 -23.85 -16.84
N ALA A 385 -0.77 -24.24 -18.01
CA ALA A 385 0.65 -24.27 -18.33
C ALA A 385 0.90 -23.95 -19.80
N LEU A 386 2.05 -23.38 -20.09
CA LEU A 386 2.52 -23.00 -21.41
C LEU A 386 3.93 -23.52 -21.65
N LEU A 387 4.22 -23.97 -22.87
CA LEU A 387 5.56 -24.30 -23.32
C LEU A 387 5.74 -23.91 -24.78
N ARG A 388 6.83 -23.25 -25.10
CA ARG A 388 7.23 -23.01 -26.49
C ARG A 388 8.02 -24.22 -27.03
N LEU A 389 7.57 -24.79 -28.16
CA LEU A 389 8.27 -25.87 -28.87
C LEU A 389 9.27 -25.30 -29.88
N GLU A 390 8.77 -24.37 -30.72
CA GLU A 390 9.52 -23.70 -31.77
C GLU A 390 8.92 -22.31 -32.01
N ALA A 391 9.45 -21.59 -33.01
CA ALA A 391 8.81 -20.36 -33.45
C ALA A 391 7.35 -20.61 -33.83
N GLU A 392 6.40 -19.82 -33.29
CA GLU A 392 4.96 -19.93 -33.57
C GLU A 392 4.30 -21.28 -33.24
N ARG A 393 5.00 -22.16 -32.48
CA ARG A 393 4.48 -23.46 -32.02
C ARG A 393 4.54 -23.55 -30.51
N TYR A 394 3.37 -23.78 -29.86
CA TYR A 394 3.27 -23.84 -28.40
C TYR A 394 2.45 -25.05 -27.95
N LEU A 395 2.71 -25.50 -26.74
CA LEU A 395 1.82 -26.35 -25.98
C LEU A 395 1.10 -25.51 -24.94
N LEU A 396 -0.18 -25.76 -24.78
CA LEU A 396 -1.07 -25.16 -23.82
C LEU A 396 -1.79 -26.26 -23.04
N ALA A 397 -1.78 -26.17 -21.74
CA ALA A 397 -2.53 -27.08 -20.89
C ALA A 397 -3.81 -26.44 -20.37
N THR A 398 -4.86 -27.20 -20.39
CA THR A 398 -6.09 -26.95 -19.62
C THR A 398 -6.27 -28.04 -18.56
N SER A 399 -7.30 -27.96 -17.74
CA SER A 399 -7.63 -29.03 -16.79
C SER A 399 -7.95 -30.37 -17.44
N ARG A 400 -8.34 -30.40 -18.73
CA ARG A 400 -8.86 -31.59 -19.44
C ARG A 400 -8.11 -31.94 -20.69
N GLN A 401 -7.29 -31.05 -21.23
CA GLN A 401 -6.68 -31.24 -22.57
C GLN A 401 -5.29 -30.60 -22.61
N ILE A 402 -4.46 -31.19 -23.48
CA ILE A 402 -3.24 -30.54 -23.97
C ILE A 402 -3.52 -30.09 -25.41
N LEU A 403 -3.37 -28.81 -25.66
CA LEU A 403 -3.54 -28.21 -26.97
C LEU A 403 -2.21 -27.92 -27.60
N ALA A 404 -2.06 -28.23 -28.89
CA ALA A 404 -1.01 -27.72 -29.73
C ALA A 404 -1.47 -26.46 -30.43
N VAL A 405 -0.70 -25.39 -30.31
CA VAL A 405 -0.93 -24.14 -31.02
C VAL A 405 0.10 -24.03 -32.13
N GLU A 406 -0.35 -23.82 -33.36
CA GLU A 406 0.50 -23.65 -34.55
C GLU A 406 -0.04 -22.47 -35.37
N ASN A 407 0.80 -21.47 -35.65
CA ASN A 407 0.44 -20.28 -36.42
C ASN A 407 -0.85 -19.60 -35.92
N GLY A 408 -1.00 -19.47 -34.60
CA GLY A 408 -2.16 -18.84 -34.00
C GLY A 408 -3.42 -19.69 -33.88
N THR A 409 -3.40 -20.93 -34.38
CA THR A 409 -4.56 -21.84 -34.33
C THR A 409 -4.30 -22.96 -33.31
N SER A 410 -5.22 -23.17 -32.39
CA SER A 410 -5.15 -24.26 -31.41
C SER A 410 -5.88 -25.50 -31.90
N ARG A 411 -5.33 -26.69 -31.59
CA ARG A 411 -5.97 -27.99 -31.80
C ARG A 411 -5.74 -28.86 -30.58
N VAL A 412 -6.68 -29.73 -30.28
CA VAL A 412 -6.50 -30.75 -29.26
C VAL A 412 -5.42 -31.73 -29.71
N ALA A 413 -4.32 -31.76 -28.97
CA ALA A 413 -3.24 -32.71 -29.20
C ALA A 413 -3.45 -34.00 -28.38
N VAL A 414 -3.95 -33.86 -27.17
CA VAL A 414 -4.24 -34.96 -26.26
C VAL A 414 -5.49 -34.59 -25.41
N GLU A 415 -6.45 -35.48 -25.40
CA GLU A 415 -7.52 -35.49 -24.42
C GLU A 415 -7.09 -36.30 -23.23
N ALA A 416 -6.84 -35.66 -22.10
CA ALA A 416 -6.39 -36.34 -20.90
C ALA A 416 -6.79 -35.59 -19.66
N ASP A 417 -7.39 -36.26 -18.74
CA ASP A 417 -7.77 -35.79 -17.42
C ASP A 417 -6.54 -35.80 -16.48
N VAL A 418 -5.51 -34.99 -16.83
CA VAL A 418 -4.19 -35.09 -16.17
C VAL A 418 -3.81 -33.84 -15.37
N TYR A 419 -4.58 -32.75 -15.46
CA TYR A 419 -4.30 -31.48 -14.78
C TYR A 419 -2.81 -31.07 -14.86
N PRO A 420 -2.28 -30.80 -16.07
CA PRO A 420 -0.89 -30.43 -16.24
C PRO A 420 -0.60 -29.07 -15.59
N ARG A 421 0.52 -28.99 -14.88
CA ARG A 421 0.95 -27.77 -14.18
C ARG A 421 2.22 -27.15 -14.75
N LEU A 422 3.10 -28.00 -15.27
CA LEU A 422 4.38 -27.60 -15.81
C LEU A 422 4.76 -28.52 -16.96
N PHE A 423 5.23 -27.94 -18.02
CA PHE A 423 5.89 -28.63 -19.11
C PHE A 423 7.40 -28.38 -19.09
N ALA A 424 8.19 -29.40 -19.33
CA ALA A 424 9.61 -29.26 -19.60
C ALA A 424 10.00 -30.09 -20.82
N ARG A 425 10.55 -29.43 -21.83
CA ARG A 425 11.11 -30.13 -22.99
C ARG A 425 12.38 -30.86 -22.58
N SER A 426 12.50 -32.14 -22.93
CA SER A 426 13.74 -32.87 -22.73
C SER A 426 14.85 -32.25 -23.57
N GLN A 427 16.01 -32.09 -22.94
CA GLN A 427 17.23 -31.63 -23.63
C GLN A 427 18.08 -32.82 -24.16
N LEU A 428 17.75 -34.02 -23.74
CA LEU A 428 18.52 -35.23 -23.99
C LEU A 428 17.84 -36.17 -24.99
N VAL A 429 16.52 -36.15 -25.04
CA VAL A 429 15.72 -37.00 -25.93
C VAL A 429 14.83 -36.11 -26.79
N ALA A 430 15.04 -36.16 -28.10
CA ALA A 430 14.18 -35.43 -29.04
C ALA A 430 12.72 -35.86 -28.90
N ASP A 431 11.80 -34.93 -29.16
CA ASP A 431 10.35 -35.17 -29.17
C ASP A 431 9.75 -35.63 -27.83
N ARG A 432 10.49 -35.57 -26.73
CA ARG A 432 10.03 -35.88 -25.38
C ARG A 432 9.74 -34.60 -24.60
N ILE A 433 8.54 -34.55 -23.99
CA ILE A 433 8.14 -33.49 -23.07
C ILE A 433 7.74 -34.13 -21.76
N LEU A 434 8.36 -33.66 -20.67
CA LEU A 434 8.01 -34.05 -19.32
C LEU A 434 6.85 -33.16 -18.84
N VAL A 435 5.82 -33.79 -18.27
CA VAL A 435 4.60 -33.13 -17.84
C VAL A 435 4.41 -33.37 -16.36
N ALA A 436 4.64 -32.33 -15.54
CA ALA A 436 4.30 -32.37 -14.13
C ALA A 436 2.79 -32.13 -13.96
N THR A 437 2.12 -32.96 -13.20
CA THR A 437 0.68 -32.92 -13.02
C THR A 437 0.27 -32.91 -11.54
N GLU A 438 -1.02 -32.71 -11.26
CA GLU A 438 -1.58 -32.89 -9.91
C GLU A 438 -1.47 -34.33 -9.41
N HIS A 439 -1.34 -35.30 -10.33
CA HIS A 439 -1.37 -36.74 -10.04
C HIS A 439 -0.04 -37.46 -10.33
N GLY A 440 1.02 -36.75 -10.62
CA GLY A 440 2.34 -37.36 -10.85
C GLY A 440 3.08 -36.76 -12.05
N LEU A 441 4.12 -37.47 -12.43
CA LEU A 441 4.89 -37.21 -13.66
C LEU A 441 4.27 -37.98 -14.82
N ARG A 442 4.07 -37.31 -15.95
CA ARG A 442 3.70 -37.92 -17.24
C ARG A 442 4.73 -37.55 -18.29
N VAL A 443 4.78 -38.33 -19.34
CA VAL A 443 5.68 -38.07 -20.47
C VAL A 443 4.85 -38.01 -21.75
N LEU A 444 5.00 -36.91 -22.48
CA LEU A 444 4.37 -36.70 -23.77
C LEU A 444 5.40 -36.99 -24.88
N ASP A 445 5.10 -37.92 -25.74
CA ASP A 445 5.84 -38.23 -26.96
C ASP A 445 5.22 -37.48 -28.13
N THR A 446 6.01 -36.60 -28.76
CA THR A 446 5.58 -35.79 -29.91
C THR A 446 6.16 -36.26 -31.24
N SER A 447 6.81 -37.39 -31.25
CA SER A 447 7.46 -37.96 -32.45
C SER A 447 6.50 -38.35 -33.59
N HIS A 448 5.27 -38.75 -33.23
CA HIS A 448 4.23 -39.19 -34.17
C HIS A 448 2.84 -38.70 -33.75
N LEU A 449 2.00 -38.35 -34.73
CA LEU A 449 0.60 -38.00 -34.49
C LEU A 449 -0.29 -39.27 -34.56
N PRO A 450 -1.31 -39.39 -33.67
CA PRO A 450 -1.61 -38.51 -32.54
C PRO A 450 -0.52 -38.61 -31.45
N TRP A 451 -0.20 -37.52 -30.79
CA TRP A 451 0.73 -37.51 -29.67
C TRP A 451 0.24 -38.42 -28.54
N ARG A 452 1.15 -39.04 -27.86
CA ARG A 452 0.82 -39.97 -26.79
C ARG A 452 1.29 -39.42 -25.46
N VAL A 453 0.38 -39.38 -24.52
CA VAL A 453 0.75 -39.27 -23.11
C VAL A 453 0.94 -40.66 -22.58
N ASN A 454 2.16 -40.98 -22.27
CA ASN A 454 2.45 -42.23 -21.58
C ASN A 454 1.85 -42.15 -20.18
N ALA A 455 0.80 -42.93 -19.97
CA ALA A 455 0.19 -43.10 -18.65
C ALA A 455 1.21 -43.84 -17.79
N GLY A 456 1.98 -43.09 -17.02
CA GLY A 456 2.91 -43.69 -16.08
C GLY A 456 2.12 -44.60 -15.16
N ASP A 457 2.68 -45.78 -14.95
CA ASP A 457 2.18 -46.73 -13.97
C ASP A 457 2.08 -46.05 -12.59
N ALA A 458 1.31 -46.56 -11.65
CA ALA A 458 1.03 -46.11 -10.32
C ALA A 458 2.23 -45.61 -9.48
N ALA A 459 3.46 -45.69 -10.01
CA ALA A 459 4.68 -45.29 -9.32
C ALA A 459 4.70 -43.79 -8.85
N THR A 460 4.05 -42.90 -9.60
CA THR A 460 3.96 -41.46 -9.25
C THR A 460 2.53 -40.97 -8.98
N ASP A 461 1.53 -41.86 -9.12
CA ASP A 461 0.12 -41.51 -8.96
C ASP A 461 -0.21 -41.05 -7.53
N GLY A 462 -0.97 -39.94 -7.44
CA GLY A 462 -1.36 -39.33 -6.20
C GLY A 462 -0.33 -38.36 -5.61
N HIS A 463 0.77 -38.09 -6.32
CA HIS A 463 1.84 -37.17 -5.88
C HIS A 463 1.90 -35.95 -6.78
N ARG A 464 1.38 -34.82 -6.32
CA ARG A 464 1.49 -33.55 -7.04
C ARG A 464 2.96 -33.17 -7.25
N VAL A 465 3.36 -33.03 -8.50
CA VAL A 465 4.70 -32.61 -8.89
C VAL A 465 4.75 -31.11 -9.11
N ASN A 466 5.61 -30.42 -8.35
CA ASN A 466 5.77 -28.96 -8.40
C ASN A 466 6.93 -28.50 -9.28
N SER A 467 7.93 -29.33 -9.43
CA SER A 467 9.15 -29.03 -10.19
C SER A 467 9.83 -30.31 -10.65
N LEU A 468 10.62 -30.20 -11.70
CA LEU A 468 11.34 -31.36 -12.23
C LEU A 468 12.68 -30.93 -12.85
N VAL A 469 13.65 -31.82 -12.78
CA VAL A 469 14.96 -31.68 -13.41
C VAL A 469 15.31 -33.03 -14.08
N GLU A 470 15.52 -33.05 -15.39
CA GLU A 470 15.99 -34.24 -16.13
C GLU A 470 17.45 -34.51 -15.75
N LEU A 471 17.75 -35.64 -15.14
CA LEU A 471 19.11 -36.03 -14.75
C LEU A 471 19.86 -36.65 -15.93
N ASP A 472 19.23 -37.58 -16.58
CA ASP A 472 19.67 -38.24 -17.83
C ASP A 472 18.46 -38.73 -18.65
N ALA A 473 18.68 -39.44 -19.73
CA ALA A 473 17.61 -39.91 -20.63
C ALA A 473 16.55 -40.81 -19.94
N GLN A 474 16.87 -41.38 -18.77
CA GLN A 474 16.04 -42.35 -18.06
C GLN A 474 15.75 -41.96 -16.62
N ARG A 475 16.27 -40.84 -16.12
CA ARG A 475 16.03 -40.39 -14.73
C ARG A 475 15.60 -38.93 -14.68
N VAL A 476 14.55 -38.66 -13.92
CA VAL A 476 14.03 -37.33 -13.65
C VAL A 476 13.94 -37.11 -12.15
N LEU A 477 14.54 -36.04 -11.63
CA LEU A 477 14.38 -35.63 -10.26
C LEU A 477 13.11 -34.78 -10.17
N VAL A 478 12.22 -35.10 -9.24
CA VAL A 478 10.96 -34.41 -9.05
C VAL A 478 10.86 -33.85 -7.62
N GLY A 479 10.40 -32.62 -7.50
CA GLY A 479 9.98 -31.99 -6.25
C GLY A 479 8.45 -32.02 -6.13
N MET A 480 7.95 -32.44 -4.97
CA MET A 480 6.53 -32.73 -4.75
C MET A 480 5.96 -31.92 -3.58
N ASP A 481 4.63 -31.78 -3.54
CA ASP A 481 3.91 -30.97 -2.55
C ASP A 481 3.99 -31.56 -1.12
N ARG A 482 3.85 -32.87 -0.98
CA ARG A 482 3.76 -33.54 0.35
C ARG A 482 4.68 -34.74 0.51
N HIS A 483 5.54 -34.99 -0.43
CA HIS A 483 6.36 -36.20 -0.49
C HIS A 483 7.84 -35.87 -0.71
N GLY A 484 8.23 -34.61 -0.53
CA GLY A 484 9.62 -34.18 -0.65
C GLY A 484 10.16 -34.33 -2.06
N VAL A 485 11.27 -35.02 -2.20
CA VAL A 485 12.00 -35.17 -3.46
C VAL A 485 12.21 -36.65 -3.80
N ALA A 486 12.08 -36.99 -5.08
CA ALA A 486 12.33 -38.35 -5.55
C ALA A 486 12.98 -38.35 -6.93
N VAL A 487 13.71 -39.41 -7.22
CA VAL A 487 14.18 -39.75 -8.57
C VAL A 487 13.15 -40.70 -9.19
N VAL A 488 12.60 -40.32 -10.33
CA VAL A 488 11.71 -41.13 -11.14
C VAL A 488 12.53 -41.74 -12.27
N ALA A 489 12.58 -43.06 -12.29
CA ALA A 489 13.18 -43.82 -13.38
C ALA A 489 12.17 -43.96 -14.53
N LEU A 490 12.59 -43.71 -15.76
CA LEU A 490 11.81 -43.88 -16.98
C LEU A 490 12.25 -45.17 -17.70
N THR A 491 11.29 -45.84 -18.32
CA THR A 491 11.59 -46.94 -19.29
C THR A 491 12.30 -46.37 -20.53
N PRO A 492 12.88 -47.24 -21.38
CA PRO A 492 13.42 -46.79 -22.66
C PRO A 492 12.37 -46.08 -23.55
N GLU A 493 11.10 -46.44 -23.40
CA GLU A 493 9.96 -45.86 -24.10
C GLU A 493 9.51 -44.54 -23.46
N GLY A 494 10.11 -44.19 -22.32
CA GLY A 494 9.84 -42.92 -21.59
C GLY A 494 8.71 -43.00 -20.55
N GLU A 495 8.23 -44.19 -20.19
CA GLU A 495 7.19 -44.35 -19.17
C GLU A 495 7.77 -44.27 -17.75
N PRO A 496 7.17 -43.52 -16.81
CA PRO A 496 7.55 -43.52 -15.39
C PRO A 496 7.37 -44.93 -14.80
N ALA A 497 8.49 -45.58 -14.44
CA ALA A 497 8.48 -46.99 -14.02
C ALA A 497 8.70 -47.17 -12.50
N ARG A 498 9.51 -46.34 -11.87
CA ARG A 498 9.85 -46.43 -10.45
C ARG A 498 10.18 -45.05 -9.87
N MET A 499 9.64 -44.77 -8.68
CA MET A 499 9.99 -43.60 -7.89
C MET A 499 10.87 -44.03 -6.71
N THR A 500 12.01 -43.40 -6.54
CA THR A 500 12.92 -43.61 -5.41
C THR A 500 13.07 -42.32 -4.64
N PRO A 501 12.58 -42.24 -3.38
CA PRO A 501 12.74 -41.04 -2.56
C PRO A 501 14.20 -40.69 -2.33
N VAL A 502 14.53 -39.41 -2.37
CA VAL A 502 15.83 -38.89 -1.93
C VAL A 502 15.72 -38.56 -0.44
N VAL A 503 16.51 -39.29 0.36
CA VAL A 503 16.55 -39.09 1.81
C VAL A 503 17.46 -37.90 2.15
N LEU A 504 16.99 -37.01 2.97
CA LEU A 504 17.74 -35.83 3.46
C LEU A 504 17.96 -35.97 4.97
N ASP A 505 19.06 -35.42 5.47
CA ASP A 505 19.39 -35.47 6.90
C ASP A 505 18.30 -34.85 7.81
N SER A 506 17.59 -33.85 7.29
CA SER A 506 16.48 -33.19 7.98
C SER A 506 15.19 -34.03 8.06
N ASP A 507 15.09 -35.14 7.33
CA ASP A 507 13.88 -35.97 7.33
C ASP A 507 13.64 -36.69 8.67
N SER A 508 14.67 -36.76 9.52
CA SER A 508 14.56 -37.26 10.91
C SER A 508 13.81 -36.29 11.85
N GLU A 509 13.87 -34.97 11.60
CA GLU A 509 13.27 -33.95 12.45
C GLU A 509 11.87 -33.52 11.99
N HIS A 510 11.66 -33.38 10.67
CA HIS A 510 10.43 -32.82 10.09
C HIS A 510 9.62 -33.83 9.26
N GLY A 511 10.15 -34.99 9.02
CA GLY A 511 9.55 -36.08 8.20
C GLY A 511 9.64 -35.80 6.69
N PRO A 512 9.49 -36.84 5.85
CA PRO A 512 9.63 -36.75 4.40
C PRO A 512 8.47 -36.01 3.66
N ARG A 513 7.49 -35.50 4.39
CA ARG A 513 6.22 -34.98 3.85
C ARG A 513 6.22 -33.47 3.62
N ASP A 514 7.37 -32.82 3.54
CA ASP A 514 7.47 -31.37 3.30
C ASP A 514 7.51 -31.04 1.80
N GLU A 515 6.92 -29.91 1.42
CA GLU A 515 6.94 -29.37 0.07
C GLU A 515 8.38 -29.13 -0.40
N ALA A 516 8.69 -29.57 -1.61
CA ALA A 516 10.02 -29.45 -2.18
C ALA A 516 10.01 -28.94 -3.63
N PHE A 517 11.04 -28.15 -3.97
CA PHE A 517 11.32 -27.71 -5.33
C PHE A 517 12.74 -28.10 -5.73
N VAL A 518 12.90 -28.48 -7.01
CA VAL A 518 14.19 -28.80 -7.60
C VAL A 518 14.49 -27.82 -8.73
N THR A 519 15.72 -27.34 -8.78
CA THR A 519 16.19 -26.38 -9.78
C THR A 519 17.58 -26.77 -10.26
N ARG A 520 17.82 -26.73 -11.59
CA ARG A 520 19.16 -26.84 -12.16
C ARG A 520 19.69 -25.46 -12.49
N LEU A 521 20.88 -25.15 -12.00
CA LEU A 521 21.59 -23.91 -12.34
C LEU A 521 22.37 -24.08 -13.67
N SER A 522 22.70 -22.97 -14.29
CA SER A 522 23.42 -22.92 -15.57
C SER A 522 24.76 -23.65 -15.54
N LYS A 523 25.44 -23.70 -14.40
CA LYS A 523 26.70 -24.42 -14.16
C LYS A 523 26.52 -25.92 -13.99
N GLY A 524 25.27 -26.40 -14.00
CA GLY A 524 24.95 -27.84 -13.86
C GLY A 524 24.58 -28.29 -12.45
N ASP A 525 24.80 -27.46 -11.43
CA ASP A 525 24.42 -27.76 -10.05
C ASP A 525 22.91 -27.94 -9.93
N ILE A 526 22.50 -28.94 -9.16
CA ILE A 526 21.09 -29.22 -8.89
C ILE A 526 20.81 -28.93 -7.43
N LEU A 527 19.86 -28.01 -7.20
CA LEU A 527 19.46 -27.59 -5.88
C LEU A 527 18.08 -28.14 -5.52
N ILE A 528 17.91 -28.53 -4.27
CA ILE A 528 16.65 -28.91 -3.66
C ILE A 528 16.32 -27.84 -2.62
N SER A 529 15.17 -27.21 -2.78
CA SER A 529 14.65 -26.22 -1.83
C SER A 529 13.53 -26.84 -0.99
N ARG A 530 13.65 -26.76 0.33
CA ARG A 530 12.63 -27.19 1.31
C ARG A 530 12.50 -26.16 2.43
N ARG A 531 11.46 -26.30 3.26
CA ARG A 531 11.33 -25.49 4.50
C ARG A 531 12.47 -25.74 5.48
N SER A 532 13.01 -26.96 5.51
CA SER A 532 14.17 -27.32 6.33
C SER A 532 15.48 -26.70 5.85
N GLY A 533 15.63 -26.32 4.56
CA GLY A 533 16.86 -25.76 4.02
C GLY A 533 17.02 -25.94 2.51
N LEU A 534 18.22 -25.60 2.07
CA LEU A 534 18.69 -25.86 0.72
C LEU A 534 19.66 -27.04 0.74
N TYR A 535 19.63 -27.84 -0.30
CA TYR A 535 20.47 -29.01 -0.47
C TYR A 535 21.00 -29.05 -1.89
N ARG A 536 22.24 -29.48 -2.05
CA ARG A 536 22.85 -29.80 -3.35
C ARG A 536 22.68 -31.27 -3.61
N PHE A 537 22.08 -31.61 -4.75
CA PHE A 537 21.86 -32.98 -5.17
C PHE A 537 22.99 -33.43 -6.10
N ASP A 538 23.56 -34.57 -5.80
CA ASP A 538 24.54 -35.27 -6.66
C ASP A 538 23.83 -36.37 -7.49
N PRO A 539 23.72 -36.19 -8.81
CA PRO A 539 23.04 -37.17 -9.66
C PRO A 539 23.75 -38.54 -9.78
N ASP A 540 25.06 -38.59 -9.50
CA ASP A 540 25.84 -39.83 -9.61
C ASP A 540 25.64 -40.73 -8.40
N SER A 541 25.70 -40.17 -7.21
CA SER A 541 25.47 -40.90 -5.96
C SER A 541 23.98 -41.00 -5.59
N GLY A 542 23.12 -40.14 -6.14
CA GLY A 542 21.72 -40.06 -5.78
C GLY A 542 21.47 -39.47 -4.38
N THR A 543 22.47 -38.81 -3.78
CA THR A 543 22.42 -38.21 -2.42
C THR A 543 22.31 -36.71 -2.50
N ALA A 544 21.82 -36.10 -1.41
CA ALA A 544 21.76 -34.66 -1.27
C ALA A 544 22.43 -34.20 0.03
N THR A 545 23.21 -33.15 -0.05
CA THR A 545 23.91 -32.56 1.08
C THR A 545 23.46 -31.09 1.33
N PRO A 546 23.41 -30.62 2.60
CA PRO A 546 23.07 -29.24 2.89
C PRO A 546 23.97 -28.26 2.11
N ASP A 547 23.36 -27.21 1.56
CA ASP A 547 24.06 -26.18 0.79
C ASP A 547 23.63 -24.80 1.28
N GLY A 548 24.59 -23.99 1.70
CA GLY A 548 24.34 -22.62 2.15
C GLY A 548 24.14 -21.61 1.01
N LEU A 549 24.29 -22.02 -0.25
CA LEU A 549 24.19 -21.18 -1.46
C LEU A 549 24.63 -19.72 -1.22
N HIS A 550 25.94 -19.50 -1.12
CA HIS A 550 26.54 -18.18 -0.88
C HIS A 550 26.00 -17.48 0.37
N GLY A 551 25.67 -18.23 1.43
CA GLY A 551 25.20 -17.69 2.70
C GLY A 551 23.69 -17.39 2.75
N LEU A 552 22.90 -17.87 1.80
CA LEU A 552 21.43 -17.72 1.78
C LEU A 552 20.76 -18.30 3.03
N ASP A 553 21.31 -19.39 3.58
CA ASP A 553 20.89 -20.03 4.84
C ASP A 553 20.80 -19.02 6.00
N ARG A 554 21.70 -18.05 6.07
CA ARG A 554 21.74 -17.00 7.11
C ARG A 554 20.64 -15.95 6.93
N ARG A 555 20.08 -15.82 5.73
CA ARG A 555 19.05 -14.87 5.37
C ARG A 555 17.64 -15.47 5.40
N ARG A 556 17.56 -16.80 5.48
CA ARG A 556 16.29 -17.53 5.55
C ARG A 556 15.61 -17.32 6.90
N ARG A 557 14.30 -17.13 6.87
CA ARG A 557 13.47 -17.10 8.09
C ARG A 557 13.10 -18.51 8.51
N PRO A 558 12.80 -18.77 9.79
CA PRO A 558 12.28 -20.07 10.22
C PRO A 558 11.07 -20.49 9.36
N ASP A 559 11.03 -21.75 8.95
CA ASP A 559 9.98 -22.37 8.13
C ASP A 559 9.72 -21.70 6.75
N GLU A 560 10.64 -20.85 6.28
CA GLU A 560 10.53 -20.24 4.96
C GLU A 560 11.03 -21.16 3.86
N LEU A 561 10.18 -21.44 2.88
CA LEU A 561 10.56 -22.15 1.66
C LEU A 561 11.03 -21.14 0.61
N LEU A 562 12.34 -21.13 0.32
CA LEU A 562 12.95 -20.28 -0.69
C LEU A 562 13.19 -21.10 -1.97
N ARG A 563 12.56 -20.70 -3.06
CA ARG A 563 12.78 -21.27 -4.40
C ARG A 563 13.84 -20.44 -5.14
N ILE A 564 14.62 -21.09 -5.98
CA ILE A 564 15.74 -20.43 -6.65
C ILE A 564 15.43 -20.32 -8.15
N VAL A 565 15.72 -19.17 -8.72
CA VAL A 565 15.75 -18.92 -10.16
C VAL A 565 17.04 -18.21 -10.51
N GLU A 566 17.67 -18.60 -11.62
CA GLU A 566 18.85 -17.97 -12.16
C GLU A 566 18.46 -17.20 -13.44
N SER A 567 18.86 -15.93 -13.52
CA SER A 567 18.67 -15.15 -14.75
C SER A 567 19.57 -15.64 -15.88
N THR A 568 19.33 -15.19 -17.09
CA THR A 568 20.15 -15.56 -18.27
C THR A 568 21.61 -15.11 -18.14
N GLY A 569 21.87 -14.04 -17.40
CA GLY A 569 23.21 -13.53 -17.08
C GLY A 569 23.86 -14.18 -15.84
N GLY A 570 23.19 -15.13 -15.18
CA GLY A 570 23.73 -15.85 -14.03
C GLY A 570 23.45 -15.22 -12.67
N THR A 571 22.65 -14.16 -12.60
CA THR A 571 22.22 -13.57 -11.31
C THR A 571 21.23 -14.51 -10.63
N LEU A 572 21.47 -14.82 -9.35
CA LEU A 572 20.60 -15.69 -8.57
C LEU A 572 19.53 -14.88 -7.84
N TYR A 573 18.30 -15.38 -7.88
CA TYR A 573 17.18 -14.90 -7.09
C TYR A 573 16.62 -16.04 -6.25
N ALA A 574 16.39 -15.76 -4.97
CA ALA A 574 15.67 -16.64 -4.07
C ALA A 574 14.33 -16.00 -3.70
N PHE A 575 13.24 -16.73 -3.83
CA PHE A 575 11.92 -16.17 -3.58
C PHE A 575 11.04 -17.13 -2.78
N SER A 576 10.25 -16.56 -1.91
CA SER A 576 9.16 -17.22 -1.20
C SER A 576 7.82 -16.65 -1.68
N ARG A 577 6.71 -17.08 -1.09
CA ARG A 577 5.40 -16.51 -1.40
C ARG A 577 5.28 -15.01 -1.14
N SER A 578 6.15 -14.44 -0.33
CA SER A 578 6.04 -13.06 0.12
C SER A 578 7.30 -12.22 -0.03
N ARG A 579 8.42 -12.81 -0.43
CA ARG A 579 9.73 -12.20 -0.32
C ARG A 579 10.61 -12.61 -1.48
N VAL A 580 11.50 -11.71 -1.90
CA VAL A 580 12.49 -11.94 -2.94
C VAL A 580 13.84 -11.47 -2.44
N LEU A 581 14.84 -12.28 -2.65
CA LEU A 581 16.25 -12.01 -2.38
C LEU A 581 17.01 -12.10 -3.69
N ARG A 582 17.92 -11.18 -3.94
CA ARG A 582 18.85 -11.19 -5.07
C ARG A 582 20.27 -11.35 -4.56
N TYR A 583 21.02 -12.23 -5.16
CA TYR A 583 22.44 -12.37 -4.89
C TYR A 583 23.23 -11.38 -5.73
N ASP A 584 23.98 -10.55 -5.06
CA ASP A 584 24.95 -9.65 -5.66
C ASP A 584 26.36 -10.22 -5.37
N ASN A 585 27.09 -10.54 -6.41
CA ASN A 585 28.42 -11.14 -6.28
C ASN A 585 29.40 -10.31 -5.44
N ASP A 586 29.15 -8.99 -5.33
CA ASP A 586 29.98 -8.07 -4.57
C ASP A 586 29.51 -7.85 -3.11
N HIS A 587 28.23 -8.09 -2.79
CA HIS A 587 27.58 -7.60 -1.57
C HIS A 587 26.73 -8.58 -0.77
N ASP A 588 26.68 -9.90 -1.12
CA ASP A 588 25.81 -10.85 -0.42
C ASP A 588 24.32 -10.80 -0.90
N TRP A 589 23.47 -11.58 -0.25
CA TRP A 589 22.04 -11.61 -0.55
C TRP A 589 21.32 -10.35 -0.05
N GLN A 590 20.65 -9.64 -0.95
CA GLN A 590 19.88 -8.45 -0.67
C GLN A 590 18.39 -8.71 -0.85
N GLU A 591 17.57 -8.20 0.06
CA GLU A 591 16.12 -8.28 -0.05
C GLU A 591 15.61 -7.23 -1.03
N GLU A 592 14.88 -7.68 -2.06
CA GLU A 592 14.27 -6.80 -3.05
C GLU A 592 12.95 -6.24 -2.51
N PRO A 593 12.65 -4.96 -2.71
CA PRO A 593 11.47 -4.30 -2.14
C PRO A 593 10.18 -4.60 -2.92
N VAL A 594 9.80 -5.88 -3.02
CA VAL A 594 8.63 -6.31 -3.79
C VAL A 594 7.34 -6.45 -2.96
N ALA A 595 7.45 -6.37 -1.63
CA ALA A 595 6.33 -6.66 -0.74
C ALA A 595 5.11 -5.76 -1.00
N HIS A 596 5.34 -4.49 -1.33
CA HIS A 596 4.30 -3.50 -1.63
C HIS A 596 3.76 -3.58 -3.07
N LEU A 597 4.44 -4.30 -3.97
CA LEU A 597 4.08 -4.39 -5.39
C LEU A 597 3.18 -5.59 -5.69
N ARG A 598 3.33 -6.67 -4.93
CA ARG A 598 2.63 -7.92 -5.20
C ARG A 598 1.14 -7.83 -4.85
N ARG A 599 0.33 -8.36 -5.74
CA ARG A 599 -1.11 -8.57 -5.50
C ARG A 599 -1.37 -10.08 -5.31
N GLY A 600 -1.04 -10.59 -4.13
CA GLY A 600 -1.14 -12.02 -3.79
C GLY A 600 0.22 -12.67 -3.52
N ALA A 601 0.23 -13.99 -3.45
CA ALA A 601 1.43 -14.80 -3.24
C ALA A 601 2.25 -14.91 -4.54
N ILE A 602 3.57 -14.93 -4.43
CA ILE A 602 4.46 -15.24 -5.56
C ILE A 602 4.41 -16.75 -5.78
N GLU A 603 3.88 -17.17 -6.94
CA GLU A 603 3.67 -18.57 -7.28
C GLU A 603 4.80 -19.16 -8.10
N SER A 604 5.43 -18.39 -8.98
CA SER A 604 6.57 -18.85 -9.79
C SER A 604 7.48 -17.70 -10.22
N ALA A 605 8.62 -18.03 -10.78
CA ALA A 605 9.57 -17.09 -11.35
C ALA A 605 10.13 -17.64 -12.66
N VAL A 606 10.37 -16.76 -13.62
CA VAL A 606 10.91 -17.10 -14.94
C VAL A 606 12.03 -16.12 -15.29
N ALA A 607 13.15 -16.64 -15.78
CA ALA A 607 14.23 -15.81 -16.33
C ALA A 607 13.78 -15.20 -17.67
N LEU A 608 14.08 -13.92 -17.85
CA LEU A 608 13.84 -13.19 -19.09
C LEU A 608 15.10 -13.19 -19.97
N PRO A 609 14.96 -13.09 -21.31
CA PRO A 609 16.10 -13.11 -22.21
C PRO A 609 17.09 -11.96 -22.04
N ASP A 610 16.65 -10.85 -21.46
CA ASP A 610 17.44 -9.62 -21.23
C ASP A 610 18.15 -9.60 -19.87
N ASP A 611 18.40 -10.74 -19.27
CA ASP A 611 18.93 -10.89 -17.91
C ASP A 611 18.00 -10.43 -16.80
N GLY A 612 16.76 -10.11 -17.13
CA GLY A 612 15.71 -9.82 -16.17
C GLY A 612 15.12 -11.08 -15.53
N VAL A 613 14.23 -10.86 -14.57
CA VAL A 613 13.41 -11.92 -14.00
C VAL A 613 11.95 -11.46 -13.92
N ALA A 614 11.04 -12.36 -14.23
CA ALA A 614 9.60 -12.17 -14.04
C ALA A 614 9.10 -13.06 -12.90
N LEU A 615 8.36 -12.48 -11.97
CA LEU A 615 7.71 -13.19 -10.88
C LEU A 615 6.21 -13.21 -11.14
N LEU A 616 5.64 -14.37 -11.14
CA LEU A 616 4.20 -14.57 -11.29
C LEU A 616 3.55 -14.57 -9.90
N SER A 617 2.63 -13.67 -9.70
CA SER A 617 1.73 -13.65 -8.55
C SER A 617 0.30 -13.98 -9.00
N THR A 618 -0.61 -14.20 -8.07
CA THR A 618 -1.99 -14.61 -8.36
C THR A 618 -2.71 -13.71 -9.37
N ASN A 619 -2.46 -12.38 -9.34
CA ASN A 619 -3.14 -11.40 -10.18
C ASN A 619 -2.18 -10.35 -10.77
N SER A 620 -0.87 -10.57 -10.70
CA SER A 620 0.13 -9.66 -11.23
C SER A 620 1.40 -10.39 -11.63
N VAL A 621 2.10 -9.84 -12.60
CA VAL A 621 3.45 -10.22 -12.97
C VAL A 621 4.36 -9.07 -12.57
N LEU A 622 5.37 -9.35 -11.77
CA LEU A 622 6.40 -8.39 -11.41
C LEU A 622 7.61 -8.62 -12.31
N LEU A 623 8.09 -7.59 -12.97
CA LEU A 623 9.22 -7.63 -13.88
C LEU A 623 10.38 -6.84 -13.27
N ARG A 624 11.55 -7.46 -13.17
CA ARG A 624 12.78 -6.78 -12.78
C ARG A 624 13.65 -6.54 -14.00
N ARG A 625 14.08 -5.29 -14.17
CA ARG A 625 14.99 -4.90 -15.25
C ARG A 625 16.45 -5.02 -14.84
N PRO A 626 17.33 -5.56 -15.68
CA PRO A 626 18.76 -5.64 -15.38
C PRO A 626 19.44 -4.26 -15.34
N ASP A 627 19.06 -3.37 -16.27
CA ASP A 627 19.70 -2.08 -16.52
C ASP A 627 19.12 -0.91 -15.73
N ALA A 628 18.13 -1.15 -14.87
CA ALA A 628 17.68 -0.09 -13.97
C ALA A 628 18.86 0.29 -13.09
N ALA A 629 19.44 1.46 -13.35
CA ALA A 629 20.51 2.01 -12.52
C ALA A 629 20.16 1.79 -11.07
N ALA A 630 21.12 1.29 -10.29
CA ALA A 630 20.93 1.08 -8.86
C ALA A 630 20.50 2.42 -8.27
N VAL A 631 19.20 2.62 -8.20
CA VAL A 631 18.63 3.81 -7.55
C VAL A 631 19.03 3.68 -6.11
N SER A 632 19.84 4.61 -5.63
CA SER A 632 20.12 4.68 -4.19
C SER A 632 18.78 4.56 -3.45
N PRO A 633 18.65 3.63 -2.51
CA PRO A 633 17.39 3.46 -1.82
C PRO A 633 16.98 4.82 -1.25
N PRO A 634 15.76 5.28 -1.49
CA PRO A 634 15.31 6.56 -0.97
C PRO A 634 15.40 6.54 0.56
N GLU A 635 15.57 7.72 1.15
CA GLU A 635 15.58 7.87 2.61
C GLU A 635 14.34 7.17 3.20
N ALA A 636 14.52 6.45 4.31
CA ALA A 636 13.37 5.82 4.97
C ALA A 636 12.47 6.89 5.60
N PRO A 637 11.15 6.77 5.50
CA PRO A 637 10.25 7.70 6.16
C PRO A 637 10.49 7.64 7.68
N ARG A 638 10.40 8.81 8.32
CA ARG A 638 10.60 8.93 9.78
C ARG A 638 9.27 8.88 10.49
N VAL A 639 9.23 8.18 11.61
CA VAL A 639 8.04 8.20 12.45
C VAL A 639 7.87 9.58 13.10
N LEU A 640 6.66 10.11 13.05
CA LEU A 640 6.29 11.44 13.51
C LEU A 640 5.39 11.35 14.73
N LEU A 641 5.66 12.18 15.73
CA LEU A 641 4.71 12.48 16.78
C LEU A 641 3.83 13.64 16.29
N ARG A 642 2.60 13.32 15.89
CA ARG A 642 1.68 14.29 15.28
C ARG A 642 1.04 15.20 16.30
N GLN A 643 0.66 14.63 17.42
CA GLN A 643 0.01 15.35 18.48
C GLN A 643 0.13 14.63 19.82
N VAL A 644 0.28 15.38 20.89
CA VAL A 644 0.07 14.90 22.25
C VAL A 644 -1.07 15.71 22.86
N ARG A 645 -2.05 15.04 23.44
CA ARG A 645 -3.23 15.65 24.03
C ARG A 645 -3.38 15.20 25.47
N ARG A 646 -3.71 16.14 26.34
CA ARG A 646 -4.12 15.87 27.72
C ARG A 646 -5.63 15.96 27.85
N SER A 647 -6.27 14.94 28.43
CA SER A 647 -7.71 15.05 28.72
C SER A 647 -7.98 16.08 29.82
N LEU A 648 -9.00 16.90 29.61
CA LEU A 648 -9.58 17.77 30.61
C LEU A 648 -10.77 17.07 31.32
N ASP A 649 -11.61 16.44 30.47
CA ASP A 649 -12.78 15.64 30.86
C ASP A 649 -12.83 14.41 29.92
N ALA A 650 -13.84 13.56 30.02
CA ALA A 650 -13.96 12.35 29.21
C ALA A 650 -13.85 12.61 27.70
N ASP A 651 -14.32 13.77 27.21
CA ASP A 651 -14.40 14.09 25.78
C ASP A 651 -13.59 15.33 25.37
N ARG A 652 -12.91 16.00 26.29
CA ARG A 652 -12.12 17.19 26.00
C ARG A 652 -10.65 16.95 26.20
N PHE A 653 -9.88 17.24 25.13
CA PHE A 653 -8.42 17.14 25.13
C PHE A 653 -7.79 18.48 24.82
N LEU A 654 -6.75 18.85 25.56
CA LEU A 654 -5.89 19.98 25.25
C LEU A 654 -4.65 19.48 24.53
N PRO A 655 -4.29 20.07 23.37
CA PRO A 655 -3.02 19.79 22.71
C PRO A 655 -1.85 20.29 23.57
N LEU A 656 -0.74 19.59 23.52
CA LEU A 656 0.50 19.91 24.24
C LEU A 656 1.61 20.26 23.24
N SER A 657 2.56 21.10 23.64
CA SER A 657 3.67 21.50 22.82
C SER A 657 4.56 20.30 22.44
N LEU A 658 4.94 20.21 21.16
CA LEU A 658 5.85 19.21 20.63
C LEU A 658 7.29 19.73 20.46
N ARG A 659 7.50 21.07 20.49
CA ARG A 659 8.76 21.71 20.11
C ARG A 659 9.75 21.91 21.25
N ASP A 660 9.30 21.85 22.49
CA ASP A 660 10.17 22.14 23.59
C ASP A 660 11.04 20.92 23.99
N ALA A 661 12.35 21.13 23.96
CA ALA A 661 13.29 20.25 24.65
C ALA A 661 13.07 20.26 26.18
N GLN A 662 12.15 21.09 26.68
CA GLN A 662 11.74 21.14 28.08
C GLN A 662 10.91 19.91 28.42
N VAL A 663 11.27 19.28 29.52
CA VAL A 663 10.49 18.19 30.10
C VAL A 663 9.13 18.79 30.53
N HIS A 664 8.04 18.29 29.95
CA HIS A 664 6.69 18.72 30.37
C HIS A 664 6.40 18.23 31.77
N GLU A 665 6.02 19.14 32.67
CA GLU A 665 5.65 18.80 34.05
C GLU A 665 4.14 18.80 34.21
N PHE A 666 3.60 17.70 34.71
CA PHE A 666 2.17 17.56 35.05
C PHE A 666 2.00 17.25 36.54
N ALA A 667 1.10 17.92 37.22
CA ALA A 667 0.69 17.48 38.54
C ALA A 667 -0.07 16.14 38.41
N GLN A 668 0.22 15.19 39.29
CA GLN A 668 -0.50 13.93 39.36
C GLN A 668 -2.02 14.18 39.54
N GLY A 669 -2.82 13.53 38.69
CA GLY A 669 -4.27 13.72 38.66
C GLY A 669 -4.97 12.67 37.82
N ASN A 670 -6.28 12.75 37.75
CA ASN A 670 -7.10 11.85 36.93
C ASN A 670 -7.22 12.42 35.50
N PHE A 671 -6.15 12.34 34.74
CA PHE A 671 -6.12 12.71 33.33
C PHE A 671 -5.57 11.59 32.49
N ALA A 672 -5.82 11.65 31.18
CA ALA A 672 -5.22 10.80 30.18
C ALA A 672 -4.28 11.61 29.28
N LEU A 673 -3.19 10.98 28.85
CA LEU A 673 -2.34 11.49 27.76
C LEU A 673 -2.59 10.61 26.53
N ASN A 674 -2.98 11.25 25.44
CA ASN A 674 -3.17 10.61 24.15
C ASN A 674 -2.04 11.05 23.21
N PHE A 675 -1.32 10.06 22.67
CA PHE A 675 -0.24 10.24 21.71
C PHE A 675 -0.73 9.82 20.33
N GLN A 676 -0.62 10.69 19.35
CA GLN A 676 -0.90 10.40 17.95
C GLN A 676 0.38 10.37 17.16
N ILE A 677 0.63 9.25 16.49
CA ILE A 677 1.82 9.01 15.68
C ILE A 677 1.45 8.73 14.24
N ALA A 678 2.37 8.98 13.32
CA ALA A 678 2.25 8.64 11.92
C ALA A 678 3.61 8.25 11.34
N LEU A 679 3.61 7.44 10.30
CA LEU A 679 4.75 7.20 9.43
C LEU A 679 4.30 7.52 8.00
N PRO A 680 4.84 8.55 7.35
CA PRO A 680 4.42 8.94 6.00
C PRO A 680 5.03 7.99 4.95
N ASP A 681 4.59 6.73 4.97
CA ASP A 681 4.94 5.74 3.95
C ASP A 681 3.91 5.74 2.83
N LEU A 682 4.28 6.38 1.72
CA LEU A 682 3.46 6.44 0.50
C LEU A 682 3.76 5.30 -0.48
N SER A 683 4.62 4.37 -0.14
CA SER A 683 4.99 3.27 -1.05
C SER A 683 3.93 2.18 -1.12
N SER A 684 3.03 2.09 -0.15
CA SER A 684 1.97 1.09 -0.08
C SER A 684 0.70 1.64 0.58
N VAL A 685 -0.44 1.04 0.24
CA VAL A 685 -1.71 1.25 0.96
C VAL A 685 -1.74 0.49 2.30
N SER A 686 -0.82 -0.46 2.49
CA SER A 686 -0.72 -1.22 3.73
C SER A 686 -0.28 -0.32 4.88
N ALA A 687 -1.01 -0.36 5.97
CA ALA A 687 -0.66 0.41 7.15
C ALA A 687 0.70 -0.02 7.73
N PRO A 688 1.56 0.92 8.09
CA PRO A 688 2.80 0.62 8.81
C PRO A 688 2.50 -0.02 10.17
N SER A 689 3.49 -0.70 10.73
CA SER A 689 3.40 -1.28 12.06
C SER A 689 4.22 -0.48 13.07
N TYR A 690 3.66 -0.32 14.27
CA TYR A 690 4.28 0.43 15.36
C TYR A 690 4.46 -0.46 16.58
N ARG A 691 5.61 -0.35 17.22
CA ARG A 691 5.90 -0.86 18.56
C ARG A 691 6.08 0.35 19.46
N VAL A 692 5.33 0.42 20.53
CA VAL A 692 5.28 1.58 21.41
C VAL A 692 5.61 1.16 22.84
N ARG A 693 6.33 2.01 23.54
CA ARG A 693 6.62 1.86 24.96
C ARG A 693 6.58 3.22 25.65
N LEU A 694 5.95 3.27 26.80
CA LEU A 694 6.07 4.39 27.72
C LEU A 694 7.05 3.99 28.83
N LEU A 695 8.33 4.30 28.67
CA LEU A 695 9.37 4.03 29.68
C LEU A 695 8.98 4.74 30.99
N GLY A 696 9.04 4.01 32.11
CA GLY A 696 8.52 4.45 33.42
C GLY A 696 7.11 3.88 33.74
N HIS A 697 6.44 3.30 32.74
CA HIS A 697 5.15 2.62 32.87
C HIS A 697 5.18 1.20 32.33
N ASP A 698 5.74 1.01 31.13
CA ASP A 698 5.84 -0.27 30.43
C ASP A 698 7.25 -0.84 30.59
N ASP A 699 7.38 -2.11 30.93
CA ASP A 699 8.67 -2.79 31.02
C ASP A 699 9.24 -3.11 29.63
N GLU A 700 8.36 -3.46 28.67
CA GLU A 700 8.74 -3.87 27.31
C GLU A 700 7.92 -3.10 26.26
N PHE A 701 8.39 -3.15 25.00
CA PHE A 701 7.58 -2.65 23.89
C PHE A 701 6.31 -3.45 23.70
N MET A 702 5.19 -2.77 23.49
CA MET A 702 3.94 -3.40 23.08
C MET A 702 4.13 -4.20 21.78
N PRO A 703 3.37 -5.26 21.56
CA PRO A 703 3.38 -5.99 20.28
C PRO A 703 3.14 -5.04 19.09
N ALA A 704 3.76 -5.35 17.95
CA ALA A 704 3.60 -4.57 16.74
C ALA A 704 2.13 -4.46 16.33
N SER A 705 1.66 -3.24 16.09
CA SER A 705 0.26 -2.92 15.79
C SER A 705 0.17 -1.79 14.76
N PRO A 706 -0.82 -1.77 13.88
CA PRO A 706 -1.09 -0.63 13.00
C PRO A 706 -1.77 0.55 13.72
N ALA A 707 -2.04 0.43 15.03
CA ALA A 707 -2.65 1.50 15.83
C ALA A 707 -1.74 2.73 15.88
N ARG A 708 -2.35 3.91 15.76
CA ARG A 708 -1.65 5.20 15.71
C ARG A 708 -1.98 6.12 16.86
N SER A 709 -2.89 5.71 17.72
CA SER A 709 -3.31 6.48 18.87
C SER A 709 -3.18 5.63 20.12
N TYR A 710 -2.38 6.11 21.06
CA TYR A 710 -2.08 5.44 22.32
C TYR A 710 -2.46 6.33 23.47
N THR A 711 -3.28 5.80 24.38
CA THR A 711 -3.80 6.57 25.51
C THR A 711 -3.35 5.93 26.81
N TYR A 712 -2.65 6.69 27.60
CA TYR A 712 -2.21 6.32 28.95
C TYR A 712 -3.01 7.10 29.98
N THR A 713 -3.58 6.37 30.94
CA THR A 713 -4.43 6.94 31.99
C THR A 713 -3.86 6.66 33.36
N ARG A 714 -4.12 7.55 34.33
CA ARG A 714 -3.76 7.36 35.74
C ARG A 714 -2.27 7.06 35.98
N LEU A 715 -1.42 7.75 35.27
CA LEU A 715 0.01 7.61 35.45
C LEU A 715 0.41 8.03 36.86
N ALA A 716 1.31 7.29 37.49
CA ALA A 716 1.86 7.60 38.81
C ALA A 716 2.82 8.80 38.73
N ALA A 717 3.23 9.34 39.88
CA ALA A 717 4.32 10.32 39.90
C ALA A 717 5.62 9.64 39.48
N GLY A 718 6.35 10.26 38.55
CA GLY A 718 7.59 9.72 37.98
C GLY A 718 7.98 10.41 36.68
N ASP A 719 9.13 10.01 36.16
CA ASP A 719 9.64 10.46 34.88
C ASP A 719 9.27 9.45 33.80
N TYR A 720 8.80 9.93 32.67
CA TYR A 720 8.30 9.14 31.56
C TYR A 720 8.95 9.54 30.24
N GLN A 721 9.14 8.55 29.38
CA GLN A 721 9.65 8.74 28.05
C GLN A 721 8.82 7.91 27.06
N PHE A 722 8.14 8.58 26.13
CA PHE A 722 7.36 7.93 25.08
C PHE A 722 8.29 7.57 23.93
N GLU A 723 8.37 6.28 23.61
CA GLU A 723 9.23 5.70 22.59
C GLU A 723 8.40 4.96 21.54
N VAL A 724 8.77 5.11 20.29
CA VAL A 724 8.10 4.45 19.16
C VAL A 724 9.14 3.92 18.20
N GLU A 725 9.01 2.66 17.84
CA GLU A 725 9.65 2.02 16.70
C GLU A 725 8.59 1.78 15.63
N ALA A 726 8.79 2.28 14.43
CA ALA A 726 7.91 2.05 13.31
C ALA A 726 8.62 1.23 12.25
N THR A 727 7.88 0.36 11.58
CA THR A 727 8.35 -0.39 10.41
C THR A 727 7.45 -0.07 9.25
N ASP A 728 8.03 0.40 8.15
CA ASP A 728 7.31 0.72 6.92
C ASP A 728 6.89 -0.54 6.13
N SER A 729 6.19 -0.34 5.05
CA SER A 729 5.74 -1.43 4.16
C SER A 729 6.88 -2.19 3.47
N GLN A 730 8.08 -1.62 3.44
CA GLN A 730 9.28 -2.23 2.89
C GLN A 730 10.14 -2.94 3.95
N GLY A 731 9.70 -2.93 5.22
CA GLY A 731 10.43 -3.54 6.33
C GLY A 731 11.55 -2.66 6.90
N ARG A 732 11.64 -1.37 6.51
CA ARG A 732 12.63 -0.43 7.04
C ARG A 732 12.17 0.10 8.39
N ALA A 733 13.07 0.10 9.36
CA ALA A 733 12.77 0.58 10.70
C ALA A 733 13.05 2.09 10.85
N SER A 734 12.20 2.76 11.60
CA SER A 734 12.35 4.17 11.99
C SER A 734 12.02 4.31 13.47
N VAL A 735 12.75 5.18 14.16
CA VAL A 735 12.61 5.42 15.59
C VAL A 735 12.24 6.87 15.84
N LEU A 736 11.23 7.11 16.68
CA LEU A 736 10.85 8.44 17.12
C LEU A 736 11.90 9.00 18.08
N THR A 737 12.23 10.30 17.94
CA THR A 737 12.92 11.03 19.01
C THR A 737 12.04 11.01 20.25
N PRO A 738 12.53 10.49 21.40
CA PRO A 738 11.69 10.28 22.57
C PRO A 738 11.09 11.57 23.13
N TRP A 739 9.78 11.58 23.36
CA TRP A 739 9.09 12.67 24.03
C TRP A 739 9.05 12.43 25.55
N ARG A 740 9.55 13.41 26.33
CA ARG A 740 9.78 13.26 27.78
C ARG A 740 8.84 14.14 28.58
N PHE A 741 8.37 13.60 29.72
CA PHE A 741 7.57 14.34 30.66
C PHE A 741 7.70 13.79 32.09
N THR A 742 7.40 14.62 33.06
CA THR A 742 7.44 14.27 34.48
C THR A 742 6.08 14.49 35.09
N ILE A 743 5.60 13.52 35.86
CA ILE A 743 4.40 13.66 36.70
C ILE A 743 4.86 13.91 38.12
N THR A 744 4.62 15.12 38.61
CA THR A 744 4.99 15.51 39.98
C THR A 744 3.95 15.00 40.97
N PRO A 745 4.39 14.43 42.10
CA PRO A 745 3.46 13.97 43.14
C PRO A 745 2.69 15.15 43.72
N PRO A 746 1.45 14.94 44.15
CA PRO A 746 0.66 15.98 44.84
C PRO A 746 1.39 16.45 46.08
N TRP A 747 1.11 17.69 46.46
CA TRP A 747 1.85 18.34 47.57
C TRP A 747 1.86 17.54 48.87
N TYR A 748 0.78 16.76 49.12
CA TYR A 748 0.66 15.90 50.33
C TYR A 748 1.51 14.62 50.23
N ALA A 749 1.91 14.17 49.03
CA ALA A 749 2.78 13.03 48.82
C ALA A 749 4.28 13.43 48.72
N ARG A 750 4.62 14.72 48.79
CA ARG A 750 6.00 15.20 48.79
C ARG A 750 6.69 14.87 50.13
N PRO A 751 8.00 14.55 50.12
CA PRO A 751 8.72 14.12 51.34
C PRO A 751 8.49 15.04 52.54
N TRP A 752 8.52 16.39 52.35
CA TRP A 752 8.26 17.34 53.42
C TRP A 752 6.80 17.28 53.96
N ALA A 753 5.83 17.03 53.07
CA ALA A 753 4.42 16.93 53.48
C ALA A 753 4.16 15.63 54.22
N ILE A 754 4.76 14.50 53.77
CA ILE A 754 4.70 13.21 54.47
C ILE A 754 5.30 13.33 55.88
N VAL A 755 6.46 14.07 56.02
CA VAL A 755 7.05 14.34 57.33
C VAL A 755 6.10 15.16 58.17
N LEU A 756 5.47 16.19 57.60
CA LEU A 756 4.55 17.08 58.31
C LEU A 756 3.27 16.34 58.71
N GLU A 757 2.72 15.52 57.79
CA GLU A 757 1.54 14.65 58.08
C GLU A 757 1.87 13.60 59.14
N SER A 758 3.05 12.98 59.04
CA SER A 758 3.52 12.03 60.02
C SER A 758 3.67 12.69 61.41
N LEU A 759 4.25 13.92 61.42
CA LEU A 759 4.38 14.69 62.66
C LEU A 759 2.97 15.11 63.21
N ALA A 760 2.06 15.53 62.33
CA ALA A 760 0.70 15.90 62.71
C ALA A 760 -0.07 14.64 63.22
N ALA A 761 0.13 13.47 62.54
CA ALA A 761 -0.46 12.20 62.98
C ALA A 761 0.09 11.76 64.30
N LEU A 762 1.40 11.93 64.57
CA LEU A 762 2.03 11.63 65.86
C LEU A 762 1.50 12.56 66.96
N VAL A 763 1.39 13.86 66.68
CA VAL A 763 0.81 14.84 67.61
C VAL A 763 -0.70 14.50 67.85
N GLY A 764 -1.45 14.22 66.73
CA GLY A 764 -2.85 13.81 66.81
C GLY A 764 -3.04 12.50 67.64
N LEU A 765 -2.15 11.55 67.40
CA LEU A 765 -2.13 10.25 68.13
C LEU A 765 -1.82 10.52 69.62
N GLY A 766 -0.85 11.39 69.92
CA GLY A 766 -0.51 11.79 71.30
C GLY A 766 -1.70 12.47 72.02
N LEU A 767 -2.38 13.39 71.27
CA LEU A 767 -3.61 14.06 71.75
C LEU A 767 -4.78 13.05 71.90
N LEU A 768 -4.93 12.13 70.95
CA LEU A 768 -5.93 11.07 70.95
C LEU A 768 -5.70 10.09 72.15
N ILE A 769 -4.45 9.69 72.35
CA ILE A 769 -4.05 8.81 73.47
C ILE A 769 -4.37 9.58 74.81
N ARG A 770 -4.01 10.85 74.87
CA ARG A 770 -4.26 11.69 76.04
C ARG A 770 -5.77 11.91 76.26
N TRP A 771 -6.55 12.03 75.14
CA TRP A 771 -8.02 12.13 75.23
C TRP A 771 -8.65 10.78 75.59
N LEU A 772 -8.18 9.63 74.91
CA LEU A 772 -8.64 8.31 75.24
C LEU A 772 -8.36 7.92 76.72
N VAL A 773 -7.17 8.23 77.21
CA VAL A 773 -6.79 8.01 78.61
C VAL A 773 -7.73 8.80 79.53
N ARG A 774 -8.00 10.08 79.18
CA ARG A 774 -8.95 10.91 79.92
C ARG A 774 -10.41 10.43 79.79
N ARG A 775 -10.78 9.87 78.64
CA ARG A 775 -12.12 9.36 78.36
C ARG A 775 -12.36 7.97 78.93
N ARG A 776 -11.30 7.13 78.91
CA ARG A 776 -11.37 5.76 79.50
C ARG A 776 -11.58 5.81 80.97
N THR A 777 -11.07 6.79 81.66
CA THR A 777 -11.38 7.00 83.11
C THR A 777 -12.77 7.52 83.33
N ARG A 778 -13.47 8.06 82.35
CA ARG A 778 -14.86 8.53 82.45
C ARG A 778 -15.92 7.59 81.85
N ARG A 779 -15.50 6.61 81.00
CA ARG A 779 -16.46 5.77 80.27
C ARG A 779 -16.62 4.30 80.75
N LEU A 780 -15.76 3.84 81.62
CA LEU A 780 -15.86 2.47 82.12
C LEU A 780 -17.13 2.17 82.98
N SER A 781 -17.94 3.11 83.21
CA SER A 781 -19.16 2.96 83.87
C SER A 781 -20.44 2.99 82.99
N ARG A 782 -20.38 3.37 81.73
CA ARG A 782 -21.63 3.51 80.94
C ARG A 782 -21.76 2.58 79.75
N GLU A 783 -20.78 1.80 79.39
CA GLU A 783 -20.72 1.11 78.07
C GLU A 783 -21.01 -0.35 78.08
N ARG A 784 -21.43 -0.94 79.19
CA ARG A 784 -21.83 -2.39 79.23
C ARG A 784 -23.25 -2.61 78.69
N GLN A 785 -24.01 -1.61 78.40
CA GLN A 785 -25.45 -1.82 78.18
C GLN A 785 -25.91 -1.46 76.72
N ARG A 786 -25.06 -0.92 75.88
CA ARG A 786 -25.53 -0.51 74.53
C ARG A 786 -25.03 -1.29 73.35
N LEU A 787 -24.18 -2.27 73.53
CA LEU A 787 -23.53 -2.99 72.47
C LEU A 787 -24.23 -4.20 71.88
N GLN A 788 -25.39 -4.54 72.37
CA GLN A 788 -26.13 -5.72 71.93
C GLN A 788 -27.17 -5.49 70.82
N ASP A 789 -27.55 -4.26 70.55
CA ASP A 789 -28.70 -3.99 69.66
C ASP A 789 -28.30 -3.51 68.22
N GLU A 790 -27.05 -3.20 68.01
CA GLU A 790 -26.65 -2.51 66.71
C GLU A 790 -25.97 -3.38 65.65
N VAL A 791 -25.70 -4.65 66.00
CA VAL A 791 -24.99 -5.52 65.03
C VAL A 791 -25.94 -6.19 64.02
N ALA A 792 -27.23 -6.16 64.27
CA ALA A 792 -28.16 -6.89 63.40
C ALA A 792 -28.61 -6.10 62.14
N LEU A 793 -28.45 -4.79 62.12
CA LEU A 793 -29.10 -3.99 61.06
C LEU A 793 -28.22 -3.69 59.83
N ARG A 794 -26.91 -3.78 59.95
CA ARG A 794 -26.03 -3.31 58.83
C ARG A 794 -25.54 -4.37 57.84
N THR A 795 -25.87 -5.60 58.06
CA THR A 795 -25.42 -6.65 57.14
C THR A 795 -26.31 -6.80 55.89
N GLN A 796 -27.50 -6.21 55.97
CA GLN A 796 -28.48 -6.38 54.89
C GLN A 796 -28.39 -5.33 53.76
N GLU A 797 -27.85 -4.17 54.02
CA GLU A 797 -27.82 -3.06 53.02
C GLU A 797 -26.68 -3.10 52.01
N LEU A 798 -25.60 -3.83 52.32
CA LEU A 798 -24.43 -3.84 51.44
C LEU A 798 -24.55 -4.79 50.20
N ALA A 799 -25.49 -5.74 50.27
CA ALA A 799 -25.62 -6.76 49.23
C ALA A 799 -26.41 -6.29 47.96
N GLU A 800 -27.25 -5.26 48.14
CA GLU A 800 -28.11 -4.78 47.04
C GLU A 800 -27.45 -3.73 46.12
N ALA A 801 -26.48 -3.01 46.62
CA ALA A 801 -25.82 -1.94 45.83
C ALA A 801 -24.87 -2.49 44.73
N ASN A 802 -24.25 -3.62 44.97
CA ASN A 802 -23.25 -4.15 44.02
C ASN A 802 -23.86 -4.78 42.76
N ARG A 803 -25.11 -5.26 42.81
CA ARG A 803 -25.73 -5.85 41.60
C ARG A 803 -26.24 -4.84 40.59
N ARG A 804 -26.44 -3.59 40.97
CA ARG A 804 -26.94 -2.53 40.03
C ARG A 804 -25.84 -1.91 39.17
N LEU A 805 -24.59 -1.96 39.57
CA LEU A 805 -23.48 -1.33 38.84
C LEU A 805 -22.97 -2.14 37.65
N GLU A 806 -23.11 -3.48 37.70
CA GLU A 806 -22.64 -4.32 36.60
C GLU A 806 -23.57 -4.34 35.38
N MET A 807 -24.85 -4.04 35.55
CA MET A 807 -25.80 -4.07 34.43
C MET A 807 -25.71 -2.82 33.51
N ILE A 808 -25.19 -1.70 34.00
CA ILE A 808 -25.19 -0.43 33.26
C ILE A 808 -23.99 -0.29 32.33
N ALA A 809 -22.91 -1.02 32.55
CA ALA A 809 -21.65 -0.86 31.83
C ALA A 809 -21.60 -1.55 30.45
N ASN A 810 -22.49 -2.49 30.17
CA ASN A 810 -22.39 -3.40 29.05
C ASN A 810 -23.50 -3.28 27.99
N ALA A 811 -24.43 -2.34 28.15
CA ALA A 811 -25.51 -2.14 27.19
C ALA A 811 -25.36 -0.81 26.45
N ASP A 812 -25.87 -0.73 25.23
CA ASP A 812 -26.02 0.49 24.48
C ASP A 812 -27.10 1.38 25.10
N GLY A 813 -26.75 2.63 25.41
CA GLY A 813 -27.62 3.52 26.13
C GLY A 813 -28.94 3.89 25.42
N LEU A 814 -29.00 3.71 24.11
CA LEU A 814 -30.21 3.96 23.34
C LEU A 814 -31.06 2.69 23.16
N THR A 815 -30.44 1.63 22.67
CA THR A 815 -31.17 0.44 22.22
C THR A 815 -31.31 -0.63 23.29
N GLY A 816 -30.51 -0.58 24.35
CA GLY A 816 -30.52 -1.54 25.46
C GLY A 816 -29.89 -2.90 25.10
N ILE A 817 -29.48 -3.14 23.88
CA ILE A 817 -28.73 -4.34 23.50
C ILE A 817 -27.24 -4.15 23.82
N PRO A 818 -26.41 -5.20 23.78
CA PRO A 818 -24.97 -5.10 23.93
C PRO A 818 -24.35 -3.93 23.15
N ASN A 819 -23.53 -3.15 23.84
CA ASN A 819 -22.78 -2.06 23.22
C ASN A 819 -21.52 -2.60 22.51
N ARG A 820 -20.83 -1.74 21.80
CA ARG A 820 -19.61 -2.07 21.04
C ARG A 820 -18.54 -2.71 21.93
N ARG A 821 -18.35 -2.21 23.15
CA ARG A 821 -17.39 -2.81 24.11
C ARG A 821 -17.74 -4.26 24.44
N ARG A 822 -19.01 -4.54 24.73
CA ARG A 822 -19.48 -5.89 24.98
C ARG A 822 -19.37 -6.79 23.76
N LEU A 823 -19.56 -6.22 22.57
CA LEU A 823 -19.38 -6.90 21.30
C LEU A 823 -17.92 -7.29 21.09
N ASP A 824 -17.00 -6.35 21.30
CA ASP A 824 -15.57 -6.56 21.09
C ASP A 824 -15.04 -7.63 22.05
N ASP A 825 -15.45 -7.58 23.32
CA ASP A 825 -15.14 -8.61 24.30
C ASP A 825 -15.70 -9.99 23.91
N TYR A 826 -16.93 -10.01 23.39
CA TYR A 826 -17.56 -11.26 22.94
C TYR A 826 -16.89 -11.80 21.66
N LEU A 827 -16.62 -10.94 20.69
CA LEU A 827 -15.91 -11.31 19.47
C LEU A 827 -14.53 -11.88 19.76
N ALA A 828 -13.77 -11.24 20.65
CA ALA A 828 -12.46 -11.74 21.06
C ALA A 828 -12.57 -13.14 21.69
N ALA A 829 -13.56 -13.35 22.57
CA ALA A 829 -13.76 -14.61 23.24
C ALA A 829 -14.18 -15.73 22.27
N VAL A 830 -15.15 -15.47 21.38
CA VAL A 830 -15.63 -16.50 20.44
C VAL A 830 -14.62 -16.74 19.31
N TRP A 831 -13.83 -15.74 18.96
CA TRP A 831 -12.71 -15.89 18.04
C TRP A 831 -11.66 -16.85 18.59
N GLN A 832 -11.26 -16.63 19.83
CA GLN A 832 -10.31 -17.50 20.51
C GLN A 832 -10.85 -18.93 20.66
N GLN A 833 -12.13 -19.09 21.05
CA GLN A 833 -12.76 -20.39 21.07
C GLN A 833 -12.83 -21.05 19.69
N GLY A 834 -13.05 -20.26 18.64
CA GLY A 834 -13.02 -20.71 17.27
C GLY A 834 -11.65 -21.23 16.86
N MET A 835 -10.59 -20.52 17.25
CA MET A 835 -9.19 -20.93 17.04
C MET A 835 -8.88 -22.26 17.75
N GLU A 836 -9.34 -22.41 18.99
CA GLU A 836 -9.04 -23.58 19.80
C GLU A 836 -9.82 -24.85 19.37
N ARG A 837 -11.05 -24.66 18.88
CA ARG A 837 -11.99 -25.77 18.62
C ARG A 837 -12.29 -25.99 17.14
N GLY A 838 -11.69 -25.20 16.25
CA GLY A 838 -11.96 -25.27 14.81
C GLY A 838 -13.43 -24.94 14.46
N ARG A 839 -14.11 -24.11 15.26
CA ARG A 839 -15.51 -23.73 15.05
C ARG A 839 -15.58 -22.52 14.13
N ALA A 840 -16.42 -22.60 13.14
CA ALA A 840 -16.71 -21.47 12.25
C ALA A 840 -17.27 -20.29 13.05
N LEU A 841 -17.01 -19.10 12.60
CA LEU A 841 -17.61 -17.86 13.06
C LEU A 841 -18.22 -17.13 11.89
N SER A 842 -19.50 -16.85 11.98
CA SER A 842 -20.18 -15.98 11.04
C SER A 842 -20.53 -14.65 11.67
N VAL A 843 -20.40 -13.60 10.87
CA VAL A 843 -20.73 -12.23 11.26
C VAL A 843 -21.68 -11.64 10.23
N LEU A 844 -22.73 -11.00 10.72
CA LEU A 844 -23.67 -10.23 9.90
C LEU A 844 -23.52 -8.75 10.29
N ILE A 845 -23.27 -7.91 9.34
CA ILE A 845 -23.35 -6.45 9.52
C ILE A 845 -24.66 -6.00 8.89
N ILE A 846 -25.48 -5.36 9.68
CA ILE A 846 -26.83 -4.90 9.31
C ILE A 846 -26.84 -3.39 9.37
N ASP A 847 -27.29 -2.77 8.33
CA ASP A 847 -27.41 -1.31 8.25
C ASP A 847 -28.81 -0.91 7.79
N VAL A 848 -29.33 0.12 8.40
CA VAL A 848 -30.69 0.60 8.11
C VAL A 848 -30.70 1.44 6.85
N ASP A 849 -31.36 0.95 5.84
CA ASP A 849 -31.43 1.62 4.55
C ASP A 849 -32.08 3.00 4.67
N HIS A 850 -31.39 4.00 4.15
CA HIS A 850 -31.85 5.39 4.10
C HIS A 850 -32.16 6.00 5.48
N PHE A 851 -31.51 5.52 6.55
CA PHE A 851 -31.73 5.99 7.92
C PHE A 851 -31.56 7.51 8.06
N LYS A 852 -30.54 8.06 7.38
CA LYS A 852 -30.35 9.53 7.37
C LYS A 852 -31.59 10.23 6.79
N HIS A 853 -32.14 9.72 5.69
CA HIS A 853 -33.34 10.29 5.08
C HIS A 853 -34.57 10.14 6.00
N TYR A 854 -34.65 9.04 6.72
CA TYR A 854 -35.68 8.83 7.75
C TYR A 854 -35.55 9.87 8.87
N ASN A 855 -34.33 10.09 9.37
CA ASN A 855 -34.05 11.11 10.38
C ASN A 855 -34.34 12.53 9.88
N ASP A 856 -33.95 12.83 8.66
CA ASP A 856 -34.16 14.14 8.03
C ASP A 856 -35.68 14.43 7.83
N SER A 857 -36.47 13.36 7.63
CA SER A 857 -37.94 13.50 7.39
C SER A 857 -38.77 13.48 8.68
N LYS A 858 -38.34 12.71 9.71
CA LYS A 858 -39.14 12.49 10.93
C LYS A 858 -38.47 12.93 12.22
N GLY A 859 -37.25 13.45 12.13
CA GLY A 859 -36.47 13.95 13.23
C GLY A 859 -35.69 12.86 14.00
N HIS A 860 -34.60 13.24 14.66
CA HIS A 860 -33.74 12.33 15.42
C HIS A 860 -34.47 11.51 16.50
N PRO A 861 -35.44 12.07 17.29
CA PRO A 861 -36.16 11.26 18.27
C PRO A 861 -36.97 10.12 17.64
N ALA A 862 -37.46 10.29 16.41
CA ALA A 862 -38.14 9.23 15.67
C ALA A 862 -37.14 8.17 15.18
N GLY A 863 -35.92 8.59 14.79
CA GLY A 863 -34.85 7.68 14.46
C GLY A 863 -34.36 6.88 15.66
N ASP A 864 -34.26 7.49 16.84
CA ASP A 864 -33.91 6.80 18.08
C ASP A 864 -34.96 5.76 18.45
N ALA A 865 -36.23 6.11 18.37
CA ALA A 865 -37.34 5.18 18.59
C ALA A 865 -37.35 4.03 17.56
N LEU A 866 -37.01 4.33 16.30
CA LEU A 866 -36.83 3.34 15.25
C LEU A 866 -35.70 2.37 15.60
N LEU A 867 -34.53 2.86 16.00
CA LEU A 867 -33.41 2.01 16.37
C LEU A 867 -33.71 1.14 17.58
N GLN A 868 -34.45 1.63 18.55
CA GLN A 868 -34.93 0.83 19.69
C GLN A 868 -35.91 -0.25 19.26
N ALA A 869 -36.84 0.07 18.36
CA ALA A 869 -37.80 -0.89 17.82
C ALA A 869 -37.09 -1.94 16.97
N LEU A 870 -36.16 -1.53 16.16
CA LEU A 870 -35.35 -2.39 15.31
C LEU A 870 -34.46 -3.33 16.15
N ALA A 871 -33.81 -2.84 17.21
CA ALA A 871 -33.02 -3.67 18.11
C ALA A 871 -33.87 -4.77 18.75
N ARG A 872 -35.08 -4.46 19.21
CA ARG A 872 -36.02 -5.46 19.76
C ARG A 872 -36.44 -6.47 18.70
N LEU A 873 -36.73 -5.99 17.48
CA LEU A 873 -37.17 -6.82 16.38
C LEU A 873 -36.06 -7.79 15.92
N LEU A 874 -34.87 -7.29 15.74
CA LEU A 874 -33.69 -8.10 15.39
C LEU A 874 -33.36 -9.12 16.48
N THR A 875 -33.43 -8.70 17.75
CA THR A 875 -33.23 -9.62 18.91
C THR A 875 -34.26 -10.75 18.89
N SER A 876 -35.53 -10.46 18.57
CA SER A 876 -36.58 -11.48 18.53
C SER A 876 -36.43 -12.46 17.37
N GLY A 877 -35.69 -12.06 16.30
CA GLY A 877 -35.40 -12.90 15.15
C GLY A 877 -34.22 -13.88 15.37
N LEU A 878 -33.39 -13.66 16.39
CA LEU A 878 -32.31 -14.56 16.74
C LEU A 878 -32.81 -15.65 17.67
N ARG A 879 -32.60 -16.92 17.31
CA ARG A 879 -33.14 -18.09 18.00
C ARG A 879 -32.14 -18.89 18.84
N ARG A 880 -30.84 -18.66 18.58
CA ARG A 880 -29.78 -19.40 19.28
C ARG A 880 -29.29 -18.58 20.45
N SER A 881 -29.12 -19.20 21.59
CA SER A 881 -28.66 -18.54 22.85
C SER A 881 -27.20 -18.03 22.75
N GLU A 882 -26.42 -18.54 21.78
CA GLU A 882 -25.04 -18.16 21.55
C GLU A 882 -24.93 -17.01 20.55
N ASP A 883 -26.00 -16.60 19.85
CA ASP A 883 -25.97 -15.49 18.95
C ASP A 883 -26.00 -14.15 19.71
N LEU A 884 -25.12 -13.25 19.39
CA LEU A 884 -25.06 -11.94 20.01
C LEU A 884 -25.43 -10.87 18.98
N LEU A 885 -26.46 -10.11 19.26
CA LEU A 885 -26.74 -8.86 18.57
C LEU A 885 -26.16 -7.69 19.38
N ALA A 886 -25.41 -6.83 18.74
CA ALA A 886 -24.91 -5.61 19.34
C ALA A 886 -25.12 -4.43 18.39
N ARG A 887 -25.20 -3.24 18.93
CA ARG A 887 -25.13 -2.01 18.15
C ARG A 887 -23.69 -1.68 17.88
N TYR A 888 -23.31 -1.72 16.59
CA TYR A 888 -21.94 -1.53 16.15
C TYR A 888 -21.59 -0.03 16.07
N GLY A 889 -22.52 0.79 15.60
CA GLY A 889 -22.38 2.24 15.55
C GLY A 889 -23.55 2.88 14.78
N GLY A 890 -23.98 4.07 15.17
CA GLY A 890 -25.05 4.78 14.48
C GLY A 890 -26.30 3.94 14.23
N GLU A 891 -26.57 3.67 12.97
CA GLU A 891 -27.66 2.80 12.48
C GLU A 891 -27.22 1.36 12.17
N GLU A 892 -25.99 1.02 12.53
CA GLU A 892 -25.43 -0.30 12.24
C GLU A 892 -25.55 -1.24 13.42
N PHE A 893 -25.95 -2.46 13.14
CA PHE A 893 -26.01 -3.57 14.08
C PHE A 893 -25.09 -4.70 13.60
N LEU A 894 -24.51 -5.39 14.53
CA LEU A 894 -23.66 -6.53 14.23
C LEU A 894 -24.18 -7.75 14.99
N VAL A 895 -24.39 -8.84 14.26
CA VAL A 895 -24.73 -10.15 14.84
C VAL A 895 -23.51 -11.06 14.72
N VAL A 896 -23.14 -11.63 15.85
CA VAL A 896 -22.09 -12.65 15.95
C VAL A 896 -22.75 -13.99 16.11
N MET A 897 -22.43 -14.94 15.27
CA MET A 897 -23.03 -16.28 15.22
C MET A 897 -21.95 -17.36 15.32
N PRO A 898 -21.55 -17.75 16.53
CA PRO A 898 -20.54 -18.78 16.72
C PRO A 898 -21.03 -20.16 16.24
N GLY A 899 -20.19 -20.88 15.52
CA GLY A 899 -20.50 -22.19 14.97
C GLY A 899 -21.60 -22.19 13.89
N ALA A 900 -21.95 -21.04 13.33
CA ALA A 900 -22.89 -20.97 12.23
C ALA A 900 -22.14 -21.11 10.90
N GLU A 901 -22.55 -22.05 10.07
CA GLU A 901 -22.10 -22.18 8.70
C GLU A 901 -22.73 -21.10 7.83
N ARG A 902 -22.15 -20.86 6.65
CA ARG A 902 -22.56 -19.79 5.74
C ARG A 902 -24.05 -19.81 5.41
N GLU A 903 -24.58 -21.01 5.16
CA GLU A 903 -25.98 -21.20 4.81
C GLU A 903 -26.91 -20.77 5.95
N VAL A 904 -26.55 -21.16 7.18
CA VAL A 904 -27.31 -20.80 8.38
C VAL A 904 -27.24 -19.29 8.64
N ALA A 905 -26.05 -18.71 8.51
CA ALA A 905 -25.87 -17.27 8.70
C ALA A 905 -26.62 -16.47 7.62
N THR A 906 -26.57 -16.91 6.37
CA THR A 906 -27.30 -16.28 5.26
C THR A 906 -28.80 -16.41 5.42
N GLN A 907 -29.28 -17.59 5.84
CA GLN A 907 -30.70 -17.83 6.11
C GLN A 907 -31.18 -16.95 7.27
N THR A 908 -30.38 -16.86 8.35
CA THR A 908 -30.69 -15.96 9.48
C THR A 908 -30.71 -14.51 9.03
N ALA A 909 -29.75 -14.09 8.23
CA ALA A 909 -29.71 -12.73 7.67
C ALA A 909 -30.95 -12.43 6.82
N GLU A 910 -31.37 -13.38 5.96
CA GLU A 910 -32.60 -13.22 5.15
C GLU A 910 -33.87 -13.19 5.99
N GLN A 911 -33.92 -14.00 7.05
CA GLN A 911 -35.02 -13.95 8.02
C GLN A 911 -35.07 -12.59 8.73
N LEU A 912 -33.94 -12.07 9.18
CA LEU A 912 -33.85 -10.75 9.83
C LEU A 912 -34.24 -9.63 8.86
N ARG A 913 -33.76 -9.69 7.61
CA ARG A 913 -34.12 -8.74 6.56
C ARG A 913 -35.62 -8.76 6.26
N ALA A 914 -36.16 -9.96 6.05
CA ALA A 914 -37.60 -10.14 5.80
C ALA A 914 -38.44 -9.66 6.98
N LEU A 915 -38.03 -10.01 8.22
CA LEU A 915 -38.70 -9.57 9.45
C LEU A 915 -38.77 -8.04 9.54
N VAL A 916 -37.69 -7.35 9.13
CA VAL A 916 -37.67 -5.87 9.13
C VAL A 916 -38.50 -5.33 7.98
N ALA A 917 -38.42 -5.90 6.79
CA ALA A 917 -39.17 -5.44 5.60
C ALA A 917 -40.68 -5.66 5.76
N GLU A 918 -41.13 -6.69 6.44
CA GLU A 918 -42.51 -6.99 6.77
C GLU A 918 -43.05 -6.24 7.98
N SER A 919 -42.15 -5.61 8.76
CA SER A 919 -42.52 -4.82 9.92
C SER A 919 -43.17 -3.47 9.51
N ASN A 920 -43.98 -2.91 10.40
CA ASN A 920 -44.53 -1.55 10.21
C ASN A 920 -43.55 -0.41 10.53
N LEU A 921 -42.23 -0.68 10.54
CA LEU A 921 -41.20 0.32 10.88
C LEU A 921 -40.93 1.30 9.74
N GLY A 922 -41.33 0.96 8.51
CA GLY A 922 -41.21 1.86 7.34
C GLY A 922 -39.78 2.00 6.83
N VAL A 923 -38.90 1.11 7.19
CA VAL A 923 -37.52 1.02 6.71
C VAL A 923 -37.18 -0.40 6.32
N THR A 924 -36.13 -0.54 5.54
CA THR A 924 -35.52 -1.84 5.23
C THR A 924 -34.09 -1.88 5.75
N VAL A 925 -33.49 -3.03 5.72
CA VAL A 925 -32.09 -3.20 6.10
C VAL A 925 -31.35 -3.93 5.00
N SER A 926 -30.12 -3.51 4.79
CA SER A 926 -29.14 -4.23 3.99
C SER A 926 -28.24 -5.02 4.94
N ILE A 927 -27.89 -6.23 4.57
CA ILE A 927 -27.11 -7.12 5.42
C ILE A 927 -25.96 -7.70 4.63
N GLY A 928 -24.76 -7.56 5.16
CA GLY A 928 -23.56 -8.24 4.69
C GLY A 928 -23.21 -9.40 5.60
N VAL A 929 -22.99 -10.56 5.01
CA VAL A 929 -22.66 -11.80 5.73
C VAL A 929 -21.26 -12.24 5.37
N ALA A 930 -20.46 -12.52 6.37
CA ALA A 930 -19.17 -13.16 6.20
C ALA A 930 -19.01 -14.33 7.18
N ARG A 931 -18.29 -15.32 6.74
CA ARG A 931 -17.96 -16.51 7.51
C ARG A 931 -16.48 -16.83 7.39
N CYS A 932 -15.86 -17.14 8.48
CA CYS A 932 -14.55 -17.75 8.46
C CYS A 932 -14.44 -18.80 9.57
N THR A 933 -13.54 -19.75 9.41
CA THR A 933 -13.08 -20.59 10.51
C THR A 933 -11.78 -19.98 11.01
N PRO A 934 -11.73 -19.45 12.25
CA PRO A 934 -10.53 -18.80 12.77
C PRO A 934 -9.30 -19.70 12.65
N GLN A 935 -8.26 -19.18 12.00
CA GLN A 935 -6.97 -19.81 11.76
C GLN A 935 -5.87 -18.75 11.89
N PRO A 936 -4.59 -19.13 12.06
CA PRO A 936 -3.50 -18.17 12.26
C PRO A 936 -3.28 -17.16 11.13
N ASP A 937 -3.74 -17.47 9.93
CA ASP A 937 -3.65 -16.67 8.72
C ASP A 937 -4.91 -15.82 8.41
N CYS A 938 -5.95 -15.95 9.24
CA CYS A 938 -7.18 -15.16 9.14
C CYS A 938 -7.32 -14.29 10.39
N SER A 939 -7.60 -13.02 10.24
CA SER A 939 -7.86 -12.14 11.38
C SER A 939 -9.35 -11.86 11.56
N LEU A 940 -9.73 -11.54 12.79
CA LEU A 940 -11.08 -11.07 13.10
C LEU A 940 -11.43 -9.80 12.29
N ALA A 941 -10.43 -8.94 12.05
CA ALA A 941 -10.61 -7.73 11.27
C ALA A 941 -10.96 -8.06 9.81
N ASP A 942 -10.32 -9.08 9.24
CA ASP A 942 -10.60 -9.51 7.86
C ASP A 942 -12.03 -10.08 7.73
N LEU A 943 -12.50 -10.79 8.75
CA LEU A 943 -13.88 -11.30 8.80
C LEU A 943 -14.89 -10.14 8.84
N ILE A 944 -14.66 -9.16 9.70
CA ILE A 944 -15.53 -7.97 9.79
C ILE A 944 -15.46 -7.18 8.47
N GLN A 945 -14.27 -6.98 7.92
CA GLN A 945 -14.07 -6.31 6.65
C GLN A 945 -14.79 -7.04 5.50
N ALA A 946 -14.75 -8.36 5.50
CA ALA A 946 -15.45 -9.16 4.48
C ALA A 946 -16.99 -9.01 4.60
N ALA A 947 -17.52 -8.92 5.82
CA ALA A 947 -18.93 -8.64 6.04
C ALA A 947 -19.31 -7.22 5.62
N ASP A 948 -18.44 -6.24 5.86
CA ASP A 948 -18.65 -4.84 5.45
C ASP A 948 -18.64 -4.69 3.92
N VAL A 949 -17.72 -5.36 3.24
CA VAL A 949 -17.68 -5.42 1.75
C VAL A 949 -18.98 -6.03 1.21
N ALA A 950 -19.48 -7.10 1.85
CA ALA A 950 -20.76 -7.71 1.47
C ALA A 950 -21.94 -6.76 1.73
N LEU A 951 -21.94 -6.05 2.85
CA LEU A 951 -22.92 -5.02 3.15
C LEU A 951 -22.90 -3.90 2.11
N TYR A 952 -21.70 -3.47 1.73
CA TYR A 952 -21.56 -2.45 0.69
C TYR A 952 -22.11 -2.93 -0.66
N ALA A 953 -21.87 -4.22 -1.00
CA ALA A 953 -22.46 -4.84 -2.19
C ALA A 953 -24.00 -4.86 -2.10
N ALA A 954 -24.56 -5.19 -0.93
CA ALA A 954 -26.02 -5.17 -0.69
C ALA A 954 -26.59 -3.75 -0.92
N LYS A 955 -25.92 -2.73 -0.39
CA LYS A 955 -26.31 -1.34 -0.59
C LYS A 955 -26.24 -0.90 -2.05
N ARG A 956 -25.21 -1.30 -2.79
CA ARG A 956 -25.06 -1.00 -4.23
C ARG A 956 -26.01 -1.80 -5.12
N GLY A 957 -26.32 -3.02 -4.74
CA GLY A 957 -27.24 -3.89 -5.48
C GLY A 957 -28.72 -3.48 -5.42
N GLY A 958 -29.06 -2.38 -4.76
CA GLY A 958 -30.41 -1.86 -4.67
C GLY A 958 -31.02 -1.90 -3.28
N ARG A 959 -30.23 -2.20 -2.25
CA ARG A 959 -30.64 -2.27 -0.83
C ARG A 959 -31.67 -3.36 -0.55
N ASN A 960 -32.15 -3.42 0.68
CA ASN A 960 -33.13 -4.41 1.15
C ASN A 960 -32.79 -5.84 0.72
N ARG A 961 -31.54 -6.24 0.92
CA ARG A 961 -31.04 -7.56 0.53
C ARG A 961 -29.91 -8.02 1.43
N VAL A 962 -29.63 -9.27 1.30
CA VAL A 962 -28.48 -9.93 1.92
C VAL A 962 -27.46 -10.22 0.83
N GLU A 963 -26.23 -9.88 1.08
CA GLU A 963 -25.07 -10.29 0.27
C GLU A 963 -24.08 -11.02 1.14
N THR A 964 -23.43 -11.99 0.55
CA THR A 964 -22.44 -12.81 1.24
C THR A 964 -21.06 -12.58 0.64
N SER A 965 -20.06 -12.49 1.50
CA SER A 965 -18.69 -12.41 1.02
C SER A 965 -18.28 -13.70 0.31
N THR A 966 -17.66 -13.57 -0.85
CA THR A 966 -17.18 -14.71 -1.67
C THR A 966 -15.78 -15.19 -1.30
N GLY A 967 -15.22 -14.77 -0.16
CA GLY A 967 -13.85 -14.99 0.21
C GLY A 967 -13.63 -15.95 1.36
N HIS A 968 -12.76 -16.93 1.15
CA HIS A 968 -12.09 -17.84 2.08
C HIS A 968 -12.96 -18.88 2.78
N ASP A 969 -13.45 -19.85 2.02
CA ASP A 969 -13.52 -21.21 2.50
C ASP A 969 -12.14 -21.85 2.25
N GLY A 970 -11.32 -21.96 3.30
CA GLY A 970 -10.05 -22.65 3.20
C GLY A 970 -10.30 -24.11 2.79
N GLN A 971 -9.77 -24.47 1.62
CA GLN A 971 -9.43 -25.85 1.28
C GLN A 971 -8.00 -26.10 1.72
#